data_a446063fe01b03a0c0f3c9f46d31ee67
#
_entry.id   a446063fe01b03a0c0f3c9f46d31ee67
#
_cell.length_a   1.000
_cell.length_b   1.000
_cell.length_c   1.000
_cell.angle_alpha   90.00
_cell.angle_beta   90.00
_cell.angle_gamma   90.00
#
_symmetry.space_group_name_H-M   'P 1'
#
loop_
_entity.id
_entity.type
_entity.pdbx_description
1 polymer ?
#
loop_
_entity_poly.entity_id
_entity_poly.type
_entity_poly.pdbx_seq_one_letter_code
_entity_poly.pdbx_strand_id
1 'polypeptide(L)'
;MNILSQDIMYLPGVGPNKKDVLNKELGVRTWGDLLEYYPYKYVDRSRIYAIHELQSDMPFVQIRGRILSFEEFEMSARKKRVVAHFSDGRGVVDLVWFSGAQYVYKTYKVGEDYIVFGRPTVYGGRFQFSHPEIERASELQLSEMGMQPYYVTTEQMKKRNISSRALEKMVKTMLQKITEPIPETLPDFIVNARHLVSRDTALRCVHYPKNAIEMQKARERLKFEELFYVQLNILRYASDHRRKFRGYVFSQVGDDFHRFYSENLKFELTGAQKRVVHEIRDDMRSGRQMNRLLQGDVGSGKTLVALMTMLIALGNGYQACIMAPTEILAEQHFATIQEFLRGLNIRVELLTGQVKGKRRHEVLDALIAGEVKILVGTHAVLEDPVRFQRLGVAVIDEQHRFGVAQRARLWAKGENPPHILVMTATPIPRTLAMTIYGDLDVSIIDELPPGRKPVQTIHKYDSQMTSLYAGIRQQIRLGRQVYIVYPLITESEKSDLKNLEEGYAALCDIFPEFKISKVHGKMKSKEKDAEMQKFVSGETQILVATTVIEVGVNVPNASVMVILDSQRFGLSQLHQLRGRVGRGADQSYCILVTTYKLSAETSKRIDIMCETNDGFRIAEADLKLRGPGDLEGTQQSGIAFDLKIADIARDGQIMTIAREEAQKIIDADPTCTSSEYALLWRRLRELRDTNVNWAAIS
;
A
#
# COMPACT_ATOMS: atom_id res chain seq x y z
N MET A 1 26.59 25.04 18.93
CA MET A 1 25.44 25.08 18.01
C MET A 1 25.60 23.91 17.05
N ASN A 2 24.60 23.02 16.90
CA ASN A 2 24.72 21.90 15.97
C ASN A 2 24.80 22.44 14.53
N ILE A 3 25.90 22.21 13.81
CA ILE A 3 26.12 22.71 12.45
C ILE A 3 24.98 22.30 11.49
N LEU A 4 24.34 21.15 11.76
CA LEU A 4 23.22 20.63 10.95
C LEU A 4 21.94 21.48 11.07
N SER A 5 21.76 22.22 12.17
CA SER A 5 20.62 23.12 12.35
C SER A 5 20.84 24.51 11.73
N GLN A 6 22.00 24.75 11.12
CA GLN A 6 22.32 26.01 10.46
C GLN A 6 21.46 26.19 9.19
N ASP A 7 20.96 27.42 8.98
CA ASP A 7 20.15 27.74 7.78
C ASP A 7 20.97 27.51 6.50
N ILE A 8 20.31 26.97 5.47
CA ILE A 8 20.93 26.61 4.18
C ILE A 8 21.56 27.83 3.48
N MET A 9 21.10 29.04 3.78
CA MET A 9 21.64 30.28 3.22
C MET A 9 23.15 30.51 3.52
N TYR A 10 23.61 29.95 4.66
CA TYR A 10 25.02 30.08 5.06
C TYR A 10 25.94 29.06 4.39
N LEU A 11 25.37 28.19 3.54
CA LEU A 11 26.19 27.29 2.73
C LEU A 11 26.80 28.06 1.55
N PRO A 12 28.13 28.03 1.33
CA PRO A 12 28.78 28.69 0.20
C PRO A 12 28.13 28.29 -1.13
N GLY A 13 27.77 29.31 -1.93
CA GLY A 13 27.10 29.15 -3.21
C GLY A 13 25.55 29.07 -3.13
N VAL A 14 24.97 29.19 -1.92
CA VAL A 14 23.55 29.32 -1.70
C VAL A 14 23.23 30.74 -1.23
N GLY A 15 22.79 31.57 -2.15
CA GLY A 15 22.28 32.92 -1.80
C GLY A 15 20.76 32.89 -1.52
N PRO A 16 20.19 34.06 -1.12
CA PRO A 16 18.75 34.13 -0.78
C PRO A 16 17.82 33.55 -1.85
N ASN A 17 18.08 33.88 -3.12
CA ASN A 17 17.25 33.37 -4.24
C ASN A 17 17.27 31.85 -4.38
N LYS A 18 18.42 31.21 -4.13
CA LYS A 18 18.50 29.74 -4.17
C LYS A 18 17.89 29.10 -2.93
N LYS A 19 18.06 29.70 -1.75
CA LYS A 19 17.39 29.27 -0.52
C LYS A 19 15.90 29.18 -0.71
N ASP A 20 15.27 30.24 -1.25
CA ASP A 20 13.81 30.28 -1.43
C ASP A 20 13.33 29.17 -2.36
N VAL A 21 14.08 28.89 -3.42
CA VAL A 21 13.76 27.79 -4.35
C VAL A 21 13.95 26.43 -3.68
N LEU A 22 15.07 26.21 -2.98
CA LEU A 22 15.31 24.94 -2.26
C LEU A 22 14.26 24.68 -1.20
N ASN A 23 13.87 25.74 -0.46
CA ASN A 23 12.82 25.61 0.55
C ASN A 23 11.46 25.29 -0.07
N LYS A 24 11.07 26.00 -1.14
CA LYS A 24 9.74 25.83 -1.78
C LYS A 24 9.61 24.52 -2.53
N GLU A 25 10.66 24.12 -3.27
CA GLU A 25 10.61 22.96 -4.17
C GLU A 25 11.02 21.65 -3.50
N LEU A 26 11.90 21.68 -2.50
CA LEU A 26 12.44 20.49 -1.84
C LEU A 26 12.20 20.45 -0.32
N GLY A 27 11.65 21.51 0.28
CA GLY A 27 11.51 21.61 1.74
C GLY A 27 12.84 21.79 2.49
N VAL A 28 13.96 22.03 1.79
CA VAL A 28 15.31 22.12 2.38
C VAL A 28 15.50 23.51 2.99
N ARG A 29 15.57 23.57 4.31
CA ARG A 29 15.75 24.81 5.11
C ARG A 29 17.11 24.88 5.78
N THR A 30 17.62 23.75 6.24
CA THR A 30 18.84 23.62 7.02
C THR A 30 19.88 22.75 6.32
N TRP A 31 21.10 22.74 6.85
CA TRP A 31 22.15 21.82 6.39
C TRP A 31 21.74 20.36 6.62
N GLY A 32 21.06 20.08 7.74
CA GLY A 32 20.52 18.75 8.02
C GLY A 32 19.52 18.28 6.98
N ASP A 33 18.61 19.17 6.54
CA ASP A 33 17.64 18.83 5.50
C ASP A 33 18.33 18.50 4.18
N LEU A 34 19.38 19.25 3.80
CA LEU A 34 20.16 18.96 2.59
C LEU A 34 20.93 17.65 2.70
N LEU A 35 21.45 17.32 3.89
CA LEU A 35 22.15 16.06 4.16
C LEU A 35 21.21 14.86 4.09
N GLU A 36 19.95 15.06 4.43
CA GLU A 36 18.89 14.02 4.35
C GLU A 36 18.12 14.06 3.00
N TYR A 37 18.60 14.87 2.03
CA TYR A 37 18.07 14.85 0.66
C TYR A 37 18.89 13.88 -0.20
N TYR A 38 18.44 12.62 -0.26
CA TYR A 38 19.21 11.52 -0.83
C TYR A 38 19.19 11.47 -2.37
N PRO A 39 20.27 10.98 -3.01
CA PRO A 39 20.28 10.71 -4.44
C PRO A 39 19.26 9.60 -4.81
N TYR A 40 18.55 9.79 -5.92
CA TYR A 40 17.62 8.77 -6.42
C TYR A 40 18.30 7.69 -7.26
N LYS A 41 19.45 8.02 -7.87
CA LYS A 41 20.29 7.07 -8.63
C LYS A 41 21.76 7.43 -8.55
N TYR A 42 22.59 6.45 -8.89
CA TYR A 42 24.04 6.62 -9.02
C TYR A 42 24.48 6.18 -10.40
N VAL A 43 25.52 6.82 -10.89
CA VAL A 43 26.17 6.45 -12.14
C VAL A 43 27.62 6.11 -11.83
N ASP A 44 28.02 4.91 -12.21
CA ASP A 44 29.40 4.47 -12.02
C ASP A 44 30.30 5.18 -13.02
N ARG A 45 31.22 6.01 -12.49
CA ARG A 45 32.27 6.68 -13.24
C ARG A 45 33.66 6.17 -12.87
N SER A 46 33.76 5.02 -12.24
CA SER A 46 35.04 4.44 -11.82
C SER A 46 35.87 3.89 -12.99
N ARG A 47 35.19 3.55 -14.12
CA ARG A 47 35.86 2.94 -15.28
C ARG A 47 35.80 3.86 -16.50
N ILE A 48 36.97 4.06 -17.13
CA ILE A 48 37.12 4.64 -18.46
C ILE A 48 37.19 3.47 -19.45
N TYR A 49 36.27 3.45 -20.39
CA TYR A 49 36.24 2.45 -21.46
C TYR A 49 37.05 2.91 -22.66
N ALA A 50 37.74 1.99 -23.33
CA ALA A 50 38.28 2.27 -24.64
C ALA A 50 37.17 2.25 -25.69
N ILE A 51 37.33 3.02 -26.77
CA ILE A 51 36.28 3.15 -27.81
C ILE A 51 35.97 1.78 -28.47
N HIS A 52 36.94 0.89 -28.57
CA HIS A 52 36.73 -0.45 -29.14
C HIS A 52 35.97 -1.41 -28.21
N GLU A 53 35.82 -1.08 -26.91
CA GLU A 53 35.04 -1.88 -25.96
C GLU A 53 33.55 -1.52 -25.99
N LEU A 54 33.15 -0.47 -26.72
CA LEU A 54 31.77 0.00 -26.76
C LEU A 54 30.82 -1.01 -27.42
N GLN A 55 29.63 -1.18 -26.81
CA GLN A 55 28.54 -2.02 -27.31
C GLN A 55 27.27 -1.19 -27.35
N SER A 56 26.33 -1.56 -28.22
CA SER A 56 25.10 -0.75 -28.46
C SER A 56 24.08 -0.78 -27.31
N ASP A 57 24.18 -1.77 -26.44
CA ASP A 57 23.30 -1.96 -25.27
C ASP A 57 23.89 -1.45 -23.96
N MET A 58 25.11 -0.88 -23.99
CA MET A 58 25.75 -0.35 -22.81
C MET A 58 24.95 0.81 -22.18
N PRO A 59 24.94 0.89 -20.84
CA PRO A 59 24.43 2.06 -20.13
C PRO A 59 25.31 3.29 -20.40
N PHE A 60 25.17 4.32 -19.59
CA PHE A 60 26.08 5.48 -19.64
C PHE A 60 27.51 5.05 -19.30
N VAL A 61 28.47 5.42 -20.15
CA VAL A 61 29.90 5.05 -20.02
C VAL A 61 30.78 6.29 -20.13
N GLN A 62 32.01 6.19 -19.62
CA GLN A 62 33.07 7.18 -19.80
C GLN A 62 34.11 6.67 -20.82
N ILE A 63 34.50 7.59 -21.72
CA ILE A 63 35.63 7.38 -22.61
C ILE A 63 36.59 8.56 -22.49
N ARG A 64 37.87 8.33 -22.67
CA ARG A 64 38.91 9.38 -22.69
C ARG A 64 39.55 9.47 -24.05
N GLY A 65 39.78 10.70 -24.53
CA GLY A 65 40.41 10.93 -25.83
C GLY A 65 40.48 12.41 -26.18
N ARG A 66 40.66 12.68 -27.48
CA ARG A 66 40.79 14.02 -28.03
C ARG A 66 39.78 14.27 -29.13
N ILE A 67 39.35 15.53 -29.25
CA ILE A 67 38.54 15.97 -30.39
C ILE A 67 39.52 16.17 -31.57
N LEU A 68 39.24 15.48 -32.67
CA LEU A 68 40.04 15.57 -33.90
C LEU A 68 39.59 16.70 -34.80
N SER A 69 38.27 16.83 -34.97
CA SER A 69 37.66 17.87 -35.83
C SER A 69 36.21 18.09 -35.46
N PHE A 70 35.65 19.18 -35.96
CA PHE A 70 34.23 19.49 -35.87
C PHE A 70 33.64 19.56 -37.27
N GLU A 71 32.41 19.04 -37.42
CA GLU A 71 31.58 19.19 -38.62
C GLU A 71 30.24 19.83 -38.26
N GLU A 72 29.73 20.67 -39.13
CA GLU A 72 28.44 21.35 -38.94
C GLU A 72 27.50 20.99 -40.07
N PHE A 73 26.30 20.55 -39.69
CA PHE A 73 25.25 20.20 -40.66
C PHE A 73 24.02 21.12 -40.43
N GLU A 74 23.56 21.73 -41.49
CA GLU A 74 22.30 22.52 -41.46
C GLU A 74 21.09 21.56 -41.52
N MET A 75 20.27 21.58 -40.50
CA MET A 75 19.03 20.79 -40.46
C MET A 75 17.78 21.58 -40.92
N SER A 76 17.76 22.89 -40.73
CA SER A 76 16.74 23.84 -41.20
C SER A 76 17.31 25.27 -41.03
N ALA A 77 16.59 26.27 -41.59
CA ALA A 77 17.03 27.70 -41.62
C ALA A 77 17.46 28.30 -40.26
N ARG A 78 17.20 27.62 -39.15
CA ARG A 78 17.61 28.08 -37.78
C ARG A 78 18.19 26.99 -36.87
N LYS A 79 18.34 25.73 -37.33
CA LYS A 79 18.84 24.62 -36.51
C LYS A 79 20.08 24.00 -37.14
N LYS A 80 21.19 24.05 -36.41
CA LYS A 80 22.45 23.46 -36.80
C LYS A 80 22.77 22.27 -35.90
N ARG A 81 23.20 21.15 -36.50
CA ARG A 81 23.75 19.98 -35.80
C ARG A 81 25.27 20.09 -35.85
N VAL A 82 25.92 20.00 -34.70
CA VAL A 82 27.37 19.95 -34.59
C VAL A 82 27.77 18.51 -34.26
N VAL A 83 28.78 18.01 -34.97
CA VAL A 83 29.37 16.70 -34.74
C VAL A 83 30.86 16.95 -34.46
N ALA A 84 31.37 16.42 -33.35
CA ALA A 84 32.79 16.39 -33.07
C ALA A 84 33.29 14.95 -33.21
N HIS A 85 34.29 14.72 -34.02
CA HIS A 85 34.97 13.43 -34.12
C HIS A 85 35.93 13.27 -32.96
N PHE A 86 35.73 12.28 -32.13
CA PHE A 86 36.45 12.05 -30.90
C PHE A 86 37.19 10.71 -30.94
N SER A 87 38.47 10.69 -30.56
CA SER A 87 39.31 9.51 -30.63
C SER A 87 40.13 9.28 -29.37
N ASP A 88 40.28 8.03 -28.99
CA ASP A 88 41.23 7.52 -27.97
C ASP A 88 42.55 7.04 -28.56
N GLY A 89 42.74 7.25 -29.86
CA GLY A 89 43.90 6.77 -30.62
C GLY A 89 43.74 5.34 -31.18
N ARG A 90 42.74 4.61 -30.80
CA ARG A 90 42.40 3.23 -31.25
C ARG A 90 41.10 3.13 -31.99
N GLY A 91 40.17 4.05 -31.71
CA GLY A 91 38.86 4.13 -32.35
C GLY A 91 38.40 5.58 -32.50
N VAL A 92 37.26 5.80 -33.20
CA VAL A 92 36.67 7.11 -33.40
C VAL A 92 35.15 6.98 -33.12
N VAL A 93 34.60 7.93 -32.38
CA VAL A 93 33.16 8.10 -32.12
C VAL A 93 32.73 9.51 -32.42
N ASP A 94 31.43 9.70 -32.64
CA ASP A 94 30.85 10.99 -32.94
C ASP A 94 30.17 11.58 -31.69
N LEU A 95 30.53 12.79 -31.29
CA LEU A 95 29.84 13.54 -30.24
C LEU A 95 28.89 14.53 -30.92
N VAL A 96 27.59 14.43 -30.65
CA VAL A 96 26.56 15.11 -31.43
C VAL A 96 25.74 16.06 -30.59
N TRP A 97 25.59 17.32 -31.04
CA TRP A 97 24.72 18.33 -30.47
C TRP A 97 23.71 18.84 -31.49
N PHE A 98 22.42 18.80 -31.14
CA PHE A 98 21.34 19.29 -31.98
C PHE A 98 20.97 20.75 -31.66
N SER A 99 21.64 21.37 -30.69
CA SER A 99 21.47 22.76 -30.28
C SER A 99 22.72 23.29 -29.60
N GLY A 100 22.92 24.59 -29.56
CA GLY A 100 24.02 25.22 -28.83
C GLY A 100 25.39 25.22 -29.58
N ALA A 101 25.40 25.19 -30.92
CA ALA A 101 26.61 25.16 -31.74
C ALA A 101 27.70 26.15 -31.29
N GLN A 102 27.31 27.39 -31.05
CA GLN A 102 28.26 28.43 -30.61
C GLN A 102 28.90 28.13 -29.26
N TYR A 103 28.16 27.51 -28.35
CA TYR A 103 28.68 27.09 -27.05
C TYR A 103 29.71 25.97 -27.21
N VAL A 104 29.46 25.00 -28.08
CA VAL A 104 30.36 23.86 -28.33
C VAL A 104 31.71 24.34 -28.81
N TYR A 105 31.77 25.17 -29.84
CA TYR A 105 33.04 25.73 -30.40
C TYR A 105 33.76 26.64 -29.42
N LYS A 106 33.06 27.37 -28.58
CA LYS A 106 33.64 28.23 -27.57
C LYS A 106 34.29 27.47 -26.42
N THR A 107 33.68 26.30 -26.07
CA THR A 107 34.03 25.56 -24.87
C THR A 107 35.06 24.47 -25.12
N TYR A 108 34.94 23.76 -26.27
CA TYR A 108 35.78 22.62 -26.56
C TYR A 108 36.76 22.91 -27.71
N LYS A 109 38.01 22.45 -27.55
CA LYS A 109 39.07 22.69 -28.50
C LYS A 109 39.64 21.41 -29.10
N VAL A 110 40.00 21.46 -30.36
CA VAL A 110 40.69 20.36 -31.05
C VAL A 110 42.05 20.10 -30.41
N GLY A 111 42.39 18.81 -30.23
CA GLY A 111 43.69 18.38 -29.71
C GLY A 111 43.82 18.34 -28.18
N GLU A 112 42.90 18.95 -27.44
CA GLU A 112 42.86 18.85 -25.97
C GLU A 112 42.30 17.48 -25.53
N ASP A 113 42.78 16.99 -24.35
CA ASP A 113 42.36 15.74 -23.72
C ASP A 113 41.06 15.95 -22.92
N TYR A 114 40.06 15.17 -23.26
CA TYR A 114 38.76 15.23 -22.61
C TYR A 114 38.31 13.84 -22.11
N ILE A 115 37.49 13.83 -21.08
CA ILE A 115 36.68 12.72 -20.66
C ILE A 115 35.24 13.00 -21.08
N VAL A 116 34.67 12.07 -21.86
CA VAL A 116 33.31 12.14 -22.40
C VAL A 116 32.47 11.14 -21.67
N PHE A 117 31.35 11.58 -21.12
CA PHE A 117 30.37 10.72 -20.46
C PHE A 117 29.03 10.80 -21.18
N GLY A 118 28.46 9.66 -21.51
CA GLY A 118 27.19 9.55 -22.20
C GLY A 118 26.76 8.11 -22.48
N ARG A 119 25.60 7.97 -23.10
CA ARG A 119 25.14 6.66 -23.57
C ARG A 119 25.56 6.45 -25.03
N PRO A 120 26.31 5.39 -25.34
CA PRO A 120 26.66 5.08 -26.70
C PRO A 120 25.42 4.62 -27.48
N THR A 121 25.25 5.14 -28.68
CA THR A 121 24.21 4.72 -29.64
C THR A 121 24.88 4.49 -30.99
N VAL A 122 24.32 3.64 -31.83
CA VAL A 122 24.87 3.37 -33.16
C VAL A 122 24.04 4.11 -34.20
N TYR A 123 24.70 4.91 -35.03
CA TYR A 123 24.07 5.57 -36.17
C TYR A 123 25.02 5.53 -37.38
N GLY A 124 24.50 5.08 -38.53
CA GLY A 124 25.33 4.98 -39.75
C GLY A 124 26.56 4.07 -39.61
N GLY A 125 26.51 3.05 -38.73
CA GLY A 125 27.61 2.11 -38.50
C GLY A 125 28.69 2.62 -37.56
N ARG A 126 28.54 3.82 -36.95
CA ARG A 126 29.47 4.40 -35.97
C ARG A 126 28.79 4.61 -34.62
N PHE A 127 29.56 4.50 -33.54
CA PHE A 127 29.10 4.92 -32.24
C PHE A 127 29.01 6.42 -32.14
N GLN A 128 27.91 6.91 -31.59
CA GLN A 128 27.71 8.33 -31.29
C GLN A 128 27.22 8.55 -29.85
N PHE A 129 27.55 9.70 -29.30
CA PHE A 129 27.06 10.21 -28.02
C PHE A 129 26.25 11.49 -28.28
N SER A 130 24.96 11.45 -27.96
CA SER A 130 24.08 12.64 -28.12
C SER A 130 24.10 13.51 -26.88
N HIS A 131 24.45 14.79 -27.04
CA HIS A 131 24.58 15.75 -25.93
C HIS A 131 25.40 15.22 -24.76
N PRO A 132 26.62 14.70 -24.99
CA PRO A 132 27.43 14.15 -23.93
C PRO A 132 27.86 15.21 -22.90
N GLU A 133 28.14 14.76 -21.68
CA GLU A 133 28.90 15.55 -20.71
C GLU A 133 30.39 15.44 -21.07
N ILE A 134 31.09 16.57 -21.14
CA ILE A 134 32.52 16.59 -21.50
C ILE A 134 33.26 17.45 -20.47
N GLU A 135 34.33 16.88 -19.94
CA GLU A 135 35.21 17.51 -18.97
C GLU A 135 36.68 17.43 -19.45
N ARG A 136 37.49 18.45 -19.14
CA ARG A 136 38.92 18.40 -19.44
C ARG A 136 39.59 17.36 -18.54
N ALA A 137 40.40 16.49 -19.12
CA ALA A 137 41.06 15.44 -18.36
C ALA A 137 42.03 15.98 -17.30
N SER A 138 42.54 17.22 -17.48
CA SER A 138 43.41 17.92 -16.51
C SER A 138 42.65 18.46 -15.28
N GLU A 139 41.33 18.65 -15.37
CA GLU A 139 40.49 19.16 -14.29
C GLU A 139 39.90 18.06 -13.43
N LEU A 140 39.95 16.80 -13.87
CA LEU A 140 39.43 15.65 -13.16
C LEU A 140 40.55 15.02 -12.32
N GLN A 141 40.41 15.06 -11.01
CA GLN A 141 41.27 14.26 -10.13
C GLN A 141 40.79 12.79 -10.18
N LEU A 142 41.71 11.86 -10.41
CA LEU A 142 41.44 10.39 -10.40
C LEU A 142 40.76 9.92 -9.10
N SER A 143 40.95 10.69 -8.00
CA SER A 143 40.29 10.45 -6.71
C SER A 143 38.78 10.78 -6.70
N GLU A 144 38.25 11.41 -7.73
CA GLU A 144 36.83 11.76 -7.88
C GLU A 144 36.07 10.73 -8.76
N MET A 145 36.78 9.73 -9.28
CA MET A 145 36.18 8.64 -10.04
C MET A 145 35.50 7.62 -9.08
N GLY A 146 34.21 7.72 -8.96
CA GLY A 146 33.39 6.87 -8.11
C GLY A 146 31.95 6.80 -8.59
N MET A 147 31.08 6.39 -7.70
CA MET A 147 29.63 6.40 -7.93
C MET A 147 29.08 7.82 -7.82
N GLN A 148 28.83 8.49 -8.95
CA GLN A 148 28.30 9.85 -8.97
C GLN A 148 26.82 9.87 -8.61
N PRO A 149 26.42 10.66 -7.57
CA PRO A 149 25.02 10.77 -7.16
C PRO A 149 24.22 11.67 -8.12
N TYR A 150 22.96 11.29 -8.37
CA TYR A 150 22.00 12.11 -9.09
C TYR A 150 20.82 12.45 -8.18
N TYR A 151 20.48 13.74 -8.10
CA TYR A 151 19.42 14.29 -7.29
C TYR A 151 18.21 14.67 -8.15
N VAL A 152 17.03 14.49 -7.63
CA VAL A 152 15.78 14.93 -8.29
C VAL A 152 15.78 16.46 -8.35
N THR A 153 15.38 17.01 -9.47
CA THR A 153 15.27 18.46 -9.67
C THR A 153 14.00 18.80 -10.42
N THR A 154 13.35 19.89 -10.03
CA THR A 154 12.14 20.40 -10.68
C THR A 154 12.48 21.33 -11.85
N GLU A 155 11.53 21.62 -12.71
CA GLU A 155 11.69 22.58 -13.80
C GLU A 155 11.98 24.00 -13.30
N GLN A 156 11.42 24.38 -12.13
CA GLN A 156 11.69 25.68 -11.50
C GLN A 156 13.14 25.78 -11.02
N MET A 157 13.68 24.70 -10.46
CA MET A 157 15.09 24.63 -10.04
C MET A 157 16.02 24.77 -11.24
N LYS A 158 15.75 24.10 -12.35
CA LYS A 158 16.54 24.20 -13.59
C LYS A 158 16.56 25.63 -14.14
N LYS A 159 15.43 26.34 -14.14
CA LYS A 159 15.34 27.77 -14.54
C LYS A 159 16.20 28.68 -13.67
N ARG A 160 16.50 28.29 -12.44
CA ARG A 160 17.36 29.03 -11.49
C ARG A 160 18.80 28.48 -11.39
N ASN A 161 19.20 27.66 -12.38
CA ASN A 161 20.52 27.02 -12.44
C ASN A 161 20.83 26.10 -11.24
N ILE A 162 19.79 25.48 -10.66
CA ILE A 162 19.93 24.44 -9.64
C ILE A 162 19.71 23.09 -10.32
N SER A 163 20.78 22.56 -10.92
CA SER A 163 20.81 21.21 -11.49
C SER A 163 21.22 20.18 -10.44
N SER A 164 21.10 18.88 -10.78
CA SER A 164 21.60 17.78 -9.94
C SER A 164 23.10 17.97 -9.60
N ARG A 165 23.91 18.43 -10.57
CA ARG A 165 25.34 18.73 -10.37
C ARG A 165 25.56 19.91 -9.43
N ALA A 166 24.67 20.91 -9.44
CA ALA A 166 24.74 22.02 -8.49
C ALA A 166 24.43 21.57 -7.07
N LEU A 167 23.44 20.67 -6.90
CA LEU A 167 23.13 20.04 -5.60
C LEU A 167 24.30 19.18 -5.12
N GLU A 168 24.89 18.38 -5.99
CA GLU A 168 26.09 17.58 -5.70
C GLU A 168 27.22 18.47 -5.13
N LYS A 169 27.54 19.60 -5.79
CA LYS A 169 28.55 20.55 -5.31
C LYS A 169 28.19 21.14 -3.95
N MET A 170 26.91 21.48 -3.72
CA MET A 170 26.46 22.00 -2.43
C MET A 170 26.66 20.96 -1.32
N VAL A 171 26.27 19.71 -1.56
CA VAL A 171 26.46 18.59 -0.60
C VAL A 171 27.97 18.36 -0.36
N LYS A 172 28.81 18.35 -1.39
CA LYS A 172 30.27 18.22 -1.26
C LYS A 172 30.85 19.29 -0.36
N THR A 173 30.51 20.55 -0.64
CA THR A 173 30.97 21.71 0.15
C THR A 173 30.49 21.62 1.60
N MET A 174 29.27 21.18 1.83
CA MET A 174 28.71 20.98 3.15
C MET A 174 29.47 19.89 3.92
N LEU A 175 29.67 18.71 3.32
CA LEU A 175 30.37 17.59 3.96
C LEU A 175 31.81 17.90 4.30
N GLN A 176 32.51 18.74 3.49
CA GLN A 176 33.87 19.23 3.79
C GLN A 176 33.91 20.16 5.01
N LYS A 177 32.82 20.88 5.29
CA LYS A 177 32.70 21.77 6.45
C LYS A 177 32.25 21.08 7.74
N ILE A 178 31.62 19.90 7.62
CA ILE A 178 31.24 19.08 8.76
C ILE A 178 32.46 18.25 9.18
N THR A 179 33.27 18.83 10.08
CA THR A 179 34.50 18.20 10.59
C THR A 179 34.24 17.24 11.75
N GLU A 180 33.21 17.48 12.54
CA GLU A 180 32.82 16.62 13.64
C GLU A 180 31.98 15.44 13.14
N PRO A 181 32.11 14.23 13.76
CA PRO A 181 31.24 13.11 13.44
C PRO A 181 29.78 13.44 13.70
N ILE A 182 28.90 13.06 12.81
CA ILE A 182 27.45 13.20 12.98
C ILE A 182 27.00 12.24 14.09
N PRO A 183 26.31 12.73 15.13
CA PRO A 183 25.94 11.91 16.28
C PRO A 183 25.10 10.70 15.90
N GLU A 184 25.41 9.55 16.52
CA GLU A 184 24.58 8.36 16.42
C GLU A 184 23.27 8.55 17.20
N THR A 185 22.17 8.05 16.68
CA THR A 185 20.84 8.20 17.26
C THR A 185 20.21 6.86 17.61
N LEU A 186 20.72 5.76 17.03
CA LEU A 186 20.32 4.41 17.42
C LEU A 186 21.18 3.93 18.60
N PRO A 187 20.61 3.14 19.51
CA PRO A 187 21.37 2.48 20.57
C PRO A 187 22.46 1.56 20.02
N ASP A 188 23.61 1.51 20.69
CA ASP A 188 24.77 0.71 20.26
C ASP A 188 24.45 -0.79 20.11
N PHE A 189 23.58 -1.33 20.97
CA PHE A 189 23.21 -2.74 20.86
C PHE A 189 22.47 -3.05 19.53
N ILE A 190 21.68 -2.13 18.98
CA ILE A 190 21.03 -2.29 17.67
C ILE A 190 22.08 -2.22 16.56
N VAL A 191 22.95 -1.20 16.60
CA VAL A 191 24.00 -1.01 15.58
C VAL A 191 24.88 -2.24 15.48
N ASN A 192 25.32 -2.76 16.65
CA ASN A 192 26.20 -3.93 16.72
C ASN A 192 25.49 -5.23 16.34
N ALA A 193 24.30 -5.50 16.88
CA ALA A 193 23.55 -6.73 16.60
C ALA A 193 23.12 -6.86 15.13
N ARG A 194 22.91 -5.73 14.44
CA ARG A 194 22.50 -5.70 13.04
C ARG A 194 23.66 -5.39 12.08
N HIS A 195 24.89 -5.29 12.59
CA HIS A 195 26.09 -4.99 11.80
C HIS A 195 25.93 -3.74 10.93
N LEU A 196 25.24 -2.72 11.44
CA LEU A 196 24.99 -1.48 10.73
C LEU A 196 26.23 -0.58 10.75
N VAL A 197 26.47 0.15 9.68
CA VAL A 197 27.47 1.21 9.67
C VAL A 197 27.00 2.39 10.55
N SER A 198 27.94 3.18 11.08
CA SER A 198 27.60 4.38 11.86
C SER A 198 26.77 5.37 11.04
N ARG A 199 25.98 6.19 11.70
CA ARG A 199 25.17 7.23 11.04
C ARG A 199 26.03 8.21 10.23
N ASP A 200 27.16 8.64 10.78
CA ASP A 200 28.12 9.52 10.06
C ASP A 200 28.62 8.86 8.76
N THR A 201 29.06 7.59 8.86
CA THR A 201 29.49 6.84 7.67
C THR A 201 28.37 6.70 6.66
N ALA A 202 27.17 6.34 7.09
CA ALA A 202 26.02 6.16 6.20
C ALA A 202 25.66 7.45 5.45
N LEU A 203 25.57 8.58 6.15
CA LEU A 203 25.23 9.88 5.58
C LEU A 203 26.31 10.41 4.63
N ARG A 204 27.59 10.12 4.88
CA ARG A 204 28.66 10.48 3.94
C ARG A 204 28.67 9.55 2.72
N CYS A 205 28.59 8.24 2.95
CA CYS A 205 28.65 7.25 1.87
C CYS A 205 27.42 7.23 0.98
N VAL A 206 26.22 7.62 1.45
CA VAL A 206 25.05 7.73 0.58
C VAL A 206 25.21 8.85 -0.47
N HIS A 207 25.99 9.88 -0.17
CA HIS A 207 26.28 10.97 -1.11
C HIS A 207 27.52 10.70 -1.96
N TYR A 208 28.58 10.13 -1.35
CA TYR A 208 29.87 9.87 -2.01
C TYR A 208 30.39 8.46 -1.69
N PRO A 209 29.73 7.41 -2.21
CA PRO A 209 30.20 6.04 -2.02
C PRO A 209 31.44 5.78 -2.91
N LYS A 210 32.41 5.08 -2.36
CA LYS A 210 33.60 4.67 -3.13
C LYS A 210 33.28 3.52 -4.09
N ASN A 211 32.32 2.67 -3.72
CA ASN A 211 31.90 1.50 -4.49
C ASN A 211 30.44 1.14 -4.18
N ALA A 212 29.90 0.20 -4.95
CA ALA A 212 28.52 -0.27 -4.83
C ALA A 212 28.21 -0.92 -3.45
N ILE A 213 29.19 -1.57 -2.82
CA ILE A 213 29.03 -2.23 -1.50
C ILE A 213 28.84 -1.19 -0.39
N GLU A 214 29.70 -0.16 -0.38
CA GLU A 214 29.54 0.96 0.59
C GLU A 214 28.21 1.68 0.40
N MET A 215 27.82 1.93 -0.85
CA MET A 215 26.53 2.54 -1.17
C MET A 215 25.37 1.70 -0.62
N GLN A 216 25.41 0.39 -0.85
CA GLN A 216 24.34 -0.50 -0.37
C GLN A 216 24.26 -0.51 1.14
N LYS A 217 25.38 -0.66 1.85
CA LYS A 217 25.43 -0.62 3.33
C LYS A 217 24.92 0.70 3.89
N ALA A 218 25.28 1.83 3.27
CA ALA A 218 24.80 3.14 3.67
C ALA A 218 23.27 3.25 3.50
N ARG A 219 22.74 2.82 2.35
CA ARG A 219 21.31 2.81 2.09
C ARG A 219 20.55 1.89 3.06
N GLU A 220 21.04 0.69 3.30
CA GLU A 220 20.44 -0.25 4.27
C GLU A 220 20.35 0.36 5.67
N ARG A 221 21.43 1.01 6.11
CA ARG A 221 21.46 1.71 7.40
C ARG A 221 20.44 2.84 7.48
N LEU A 222 20.34 3.67 6.46
CA LEU A 222 19.41 4.80 6.44
C LEU A 222 17.96 4.36 6.29
N LYS A 223 17.68 3.33 5.49
CA LYS A 223 16.36 2.70 5.39
C LYS A 223 15.92 2.11 6.73
N PHE A 224 16.82 1.39 7.40
CA PHE A 224 16.55 0.84 8.72
C PHE A 224 16.22 1.96 9.72
N GLU A 225 17.04 3.02 9.76
CA GLU A 225 16.81 4.16 10.67
C GLU A 225 15.46 4.81 10.43
N GLU A 226 15.13 5.10 9.19
CA GLU A 226 13.85 5.73 8.81
C GLU A 226 12.65 4.87 9.24
N LEU A 227 12.66 3.58 8.89
CA LEU A 227 11.59 2.65 9.24
C LEU A 227 11.53 2.39 10.75
N PHE A 228 12.67 2.37 11.44
CA PHE A 228 12.74 2.22 12.87
C PHE A 228 12.05 3.37 13.62
N TYR A 229 12.32 4.63 13.23
CA TYR A 229 11.67 5.78 13.86
C TYR A 229 10.17 5.82 13.56
N VAL A 230 9.75 5.41 12.37
CA VAL A 230 8.33 5.24 12.04
C VAL A 230 7.68 4.24 12.99
N GLN A 231 8.25 3.03 13.13
CA GLN A 231 7.71 1.99 14.00
C GLN A 231 7.77 2.38 15.49
N LEU A 232 8.86 3.01 15.92
CA LEU A 232 9.00 3.49 17.28
C LEU A 232 7.92 4.51 17.66
N ASN A 233 7.61 5.44 16.77
CA ASN A 233 6.54 6.42 17.01
C ASN A 233 5.17 5.77 17.10
N ILE A 234 4.87 4.82 16.20
CA ILE A 234 3.61 4.07 16.19
C ILE A 234 3.46 3.27 17.50
N LEU A 235 4.49 2.51 17.88
CA LEU A 235 4.47 1.68 19.08
C LEU A 235 4.41 2.51 20.37
N ARG A 236 5.08 3.64 20.41
CA ARG A 236 4.98 4.60 21.51
C ARG A 236 3.55 5.09 21.69
N TYR A 237 2.90 5.51 20.58
CA TYR A 237 1.51 5.96 20.63
C TYR A 237 0.59 4.85 21.13
N ALA A 238 0.74 3.63 20.59
CA ALA A 238 -0.04 2.47 21.04
C ALA A 238 0.22 2.14 22.54
N SER A 239 1.45 2.25 23.01
CA SER A 239 1.81 2.07 24.42
C SER A 239 1.17 3.13 25.32
N ASP A 240 1.24 4.41 24.92
CA ASP A 240 0.62 5.51 25.66
C ASP A 240 -0.90 5.34 25.75
N HIS A 241 -1.54 4.90 24.65
CA HIS A 241 -2.96 4.62 24.61
C HIS A 241 -3.34 3.45 25.54
N ARG A 242 -2.61 2.32 25.46
CA ARG A 242 -2.82 1.14 26.31
C ARG A 242 -2.67 1.45 27.82
N ARG A 243 -1.84 2.43 28.17
CA ARG A 243 -1.63 2.88 29.57
C ARG A 243 -2.75 3.78 30.08
N LYS A 244 -3.33 4.60 29.21
CA LYS A 244 -4.42 5.53 29.55
C LYS A 244 -5.76 4.83 29.75
N PHE A 245 -6.02 3.79 28.99
CA PHE A 245 -7.29 3.08 28.97
C PHE A 245 -7.15 1.66 29.50
N ARG A 246 -7.77 1.39 30.65
CA ARG A 246 -7.93 0.03 31.17
C ARG A 246 -9.05 -0.66 30.40
N GLY A 247 -8.81 -1.89 29.93
CA GLY A 247 -9.83 -2.74 29.32
C GLY A 247 -10.60 -3.53 30.37
N TYR A 248 -11.73 -4.08 29.96
CA TYR A 248 -12.42 -5.10 30.75
C TYR A 248 -11.56 -6.38 30.84
N VAL A 249 -11.69 -7.11 31.93
CA VAL A 249 -11.03 -8.43 32.11
C VAL A 249 -12.06 -9.53 31.91
N PHE A 250 -11.92 -10.31 30.86
CA PHE A 250 -12.77 -11.46 30.60
C PHE A 250 -12.03 -12.73 30.99
N SER A 251 -12.22 -13.15 32.22
CA SER A 251 -11.52 -14.31 32.79
C SER A 251 -12.13 -15.65 32.36
N GLN A 252 -13.42 -15.66 32.04
CA GLN A 252 -14.19 -16.86 31.71
C GLN A 252 -14.52 -16.91 30.21
N VAL A 253 -14.74 -18.10 29.70
CA VAL A 253 -15.21 -18.30 28.33
C VAL A 253 -16.75 -18.36 28.30
N GLY A 254 -17.36 -18.92 29.34
CA GLY A 254 -18.81 -19.01 29.54
C GLY A 254 -19.46 -20.25 28.91
N ASP A 255 -20.59 -20.66 29.49
CA ASP A 255 -21.32 -21.89 29.09
C ASP A 255 -21.90 -21.78 27.67
N ASP A 256 -22.36 -20.59 27.28
CA ASP A 256 -22.91 -20.37 25.93
C ASP A 256 -21.86 -20.61 24.83
N PHE A 257 -20.59 -20.26 25.11
CA PHE A 257 -19.49 -20.54 24.19
C PHE A 257 -19.24 -22.05 24.09
N HIS A 258 -19.22 -22.76 25.24
CA HIS A 258 -19.01 -24.21 25.25
C HIS A 258 -20.12 -24.95 24.53
N ARG A 259 -21.37 -24.59 24.79
CA ARG A 259 -22.53 -25.15 24.11
C ARG A 259 -22.51 -24.86 22.62
N PHE A 260 -22.21 -23.64 22.24
CA PHE A 260 -22.04 -23.26 20.83
C PHE A 260 -20.98 -24.12 20.14
N TYR A 261 -19.82 -24.29 20.76
CA TYR A 261 -18.69 -25.04 20.22
C TYR A 261 -19.02 -26.55 20.07
N SER A 262 -19.71 -27.12 21.03
CA SER A 262 -20.01 -28.58 21.07
C SER A 262 -21.28 -28.96 20.33
N GLU A 263 -22.32 -28.11 20.33
CA GLU A 263 -23.66 -28.49 19.86
C GLU A 263 -24.00 -27.81 18.50
N ASN A 264 -23.60 -26.56 18.30
CA ASN A 264 -24.00 -25.76 17.12
C ASN A 264 -22.99 -25.80 15.99
N LEU A 265 -21.69 -25.97 16.31
CA LEU A 265 -20.64 -25.98 15.30
C LEU A 265 -20.54 -27.37 14.63
N LYS A 266 -21.04 -27.46 13.39
CA LYS A 266 -21.12 -28.74 12.63
C LYS A 266 -19.84 -29.13 11.90
N PHE A 267 -18.76 -28.36 12.09
CA PHE A 267 -17.47 -28.57 11.43
C PHE A 267 -16.32 -28.18 12.37
N GLU A 268 -15.16 -28.70 12.12
CA GLU A 268 -13.96 -28.34 12.89
C GLU A 268 -13.38 -26.97 12.45
N LEU A 269 -12.90 -26.21 13.44
CA LEU A 269 -12.14 -24.99 13.17
C LEU A 269 -10.79 -25.33 12.55
N THR A 270 -10.35 -24.49 11.60
CA THR A 270 -8.98 -24.57 11.07
C THR A 270 -7.94 -24.25 12.15
N GLY A 271 -6.70 -24.65 11.93
CA GLY A 271 -5.59 -24.32 12.82
C GLY A 271 -5.44 -22.81 13.00
N ALA A 272 -5.56 -22.04 11.92
CA ALA A 272 -5.51 -20.58 11.93
C ALA A 272 -6.65 -19.95 12.75
N GLN A 273 -7.88 -20.45 12.61
CA GLN A 273 -9.00 -19.96 13.41
C GLN A 273 -8.82 -20.24 14.90
N LYS A 274 -8.37 -21.44 15.27
CA LYS A 274 -8.05 -21.79 16.68
C LYS A 274 -6.99 -20.87 17.24
N ARG A 275 -5.89 -20.66 16.52
CA ARG A 275 -4.80 -19.73 16.89
C ARG A 275 -5.33 -18.33 17.16
N VAL A 276 -6.10 -17.78 16.24
CA VAL A 276 -6.62 -16.41 16.35
C VAL A 276 -7.59 -16.25 17.53
N VAL A 277 -8.47 -17.25 17.78
CA VAL A 277 -9.36 -17.23 18.96
C VAL A 277 -8.54 -17.23 20.26
N HIS A 278 -7.42 -17.96 20.31
CA HIS A 278 -6.52 -17.94 21.47
C HIS A 278 -5.86 -16.56 21.65
N GLU A 279 -5.34 -15.95 20.59
CA GLU A 279 -4.77 -14.60 20.63
C GLU A 279 -5.78 -13.57 21.16
N ILE A 280 -7.00 -13.59 20.66
CA ILE A 280 -8.10 -12.73 21.12
C ILE A 280 -8.42 -12.96 22.60
N ARG A 281 -8.51 -14.22 23.02
CA ARG A 281 -8.78 -14.57 24.42
C ARG A 281 -7.70 -14.07 25.37
N ASP A 282 -6.43 -14.19 24.98
CA ASP A 282 -5.31 -13.72 25.79
C ASP A 282 -5.34 -12.19 25.93
N ASP A 283 -5.64 -11.47 24.87
CA ASP A 283 -5.84 -10.02 24.93
C ASP A 283 -6.98 -9.65 25.90
N MET A 284 -8.14 -10.29 25.78
CA MET A 284 -9.33 -9.99 26.60
C MET A 284 -9.13 -10.32 28.08
N ARG A 285 -8.17 -11.20 28.42
CA ARG A 285 -7.80 -11.53 29.80
C ARG A 285 -6.75 -10.60 30.39
N SER A 286 -6.02 -9.85 29.55
CA SER A 286 -4.84 -9.07 29.94
C SER A 286 -5.14 -7.83 30.82
N GLY A 287 -6.41 -7.42 30.94
CA GLY A 287 -6.81 -6.16 31.57
C GLY A 287 -6.48 -4.91 30.75
N ARG A 288 -6.03 -5.08 29.52
CA ARG A 288 -5.82 -4.03 28.53
C ARG A 288 -6.94 -4.06 27.51
N GLN A 289 -7.30 -2.90 26.98
CA GLN A 289 -8.25 -2.86 25.86
C GLN A 289 -7.66 -3.60 24.65
N MET A 290 -8.33 -4.64 24.18
CA MET A 290 -7.99 -5.25 22.90
C MET A 290 -8.36 -4.31 21.76
N ASN A 291 -7.44 -4.06 20.86
CA ASN A 291 -7.67 -3.34 19.62
C ASN A 291 -6.99 -4.15 18.51
N ARG A 292 -7.73 -5.04 17.84
CA ARG A 292 -7.17 -6.08 16.98
C ARG A 292 -7.77 -6.06 15.59
N LEU A 293 -6.92 -6.18 14.57
CA LEU A 293 -7.29 -6.36 13.16
C LEU A 293 -7.26 -7.84 12.79
N LEU A 294 -8.40 -8.38 12.44
CA LEU A 294 -8.56 -9.72 11.92
C LEU A 294 -8.57 -9.69 10.39
N GLN A 295 -7.52 -10.18 9.79
CA GLN A 295 -7.38 -10.32 8.35
C GLN A 295 -7.62 -11.76 7.91
N GLY A 296 -8.17 -11.91 6.73
CA GLY A 296 -8.34 -13.22 6.10
C GLY A 296 -9.09 -13.08 4.80
N ASP A 297 -8.89 -14.02 3.93
CA ASP A 297 -9.53 -14.04 2.63
C ASP A 297 -11.07 -14.11 2.72
N VAL A 298 -11.77 -13.82 1.64
CA VAL A 298 -13.22 -13.97 1.58
C VAL A 298 -13.61 -15.41 1.86
N GLY A 299 -14.47 -15.61 2.88
CA GLY A 299 -14.91 -16.94 3.31
C GLY A 299 -13.91 -17.72 4.17
N SER A 300 -12.88 -17.09 4.74
CA SER A 300 -11.98 -17.72 5.72
C SER A 300 -12.61 -17.95 7.11
N GLY A 301 -13.85 -17.50 7.32
CA GLY A 301 -14.58 -17.69 8.57
C GLY A 301 -14.38 -16.58 9.61
N LYS A 302 -14.03 -15.37 9.20
CA LYS A 302 -13.89 -14.19 10.09
C LYS A 302 -15.13 -13.95 10.96
N THR A 303 -16.33 -14.04 10.37
CA THR A 303 -17.60 -13.87 11.09
C THR A 303 -17.77 -14.88 12.23
N LEU A 304 -17.28 -16.13 12.04
CA LEU A 304 -17.31 -17.15 13.08
C LEU A 304 -16.39 -16.79 14.25
N VAL A 305 -15.16 -16.33 13.95
CA VAL A 305 -14.21 -15.87 14.97
C VAL A 305 -14.79 -14.66 15.73
N ALA A 306 -15.43 -13.73 15.01
CA ALA A 306 -16.13 -12.59 15.63
C ALA A 306 -17.26 -13.03 16.55
N LEU A 307 -18.08 -14.02 16.14
CA LEU A 307 -19.13 -14.59 16.98
C LEU A 307 -18.55 -15.23 18.25
N MET A 308 -17.49 -16.02 18.12
CA MET A 308 -16.82 -16.62 19.27
C MET A 308 -16.25 -15.55 20.22
N THR A 309 -15.72 -14.45 19.69
CA THR A 309 -15.27 -13.30 20.48
C THR A 309 -16.43 -12.63 21.23
N MET A 310 -17.58 -12.45 20.57
CA MET A 310 -18.78 -11.92 21.23
C MET A 310 -19.31 -12.86 22.32
N LEU A 311 -19.31 -14.18 22.11
CA LEU A 311 -19.74 -15.17 23.11
C LEU A 311 -18.86 -15.14 24.37
N ILE A 312 -17.55 -14.88 24.23
CA ILE A 312 -16.66 -14.68 25.38
C ILE A 312 -17.11 -13.45 26.20
N ALA A 313 -17.49 -12.35 25.55
CA ALA A 313 -18.01 -11.18 26.26
C ALA A 313 -19.33 -11.47 26.99
N LEU A 314 -20.23 -12.20 26.35
CA LEU A 314 -21.51 -12.62 26.96
C LEU A 314 -21.27 -13.50 28.20
N GLY A 315 -20.34 -14.44 28.13
CA GLY A 315 -19.98 -15.31 29.24
C GLY A 315 -19.42 -14.56 30.48
N ASN A 316 -18.98 -13.30 30.28
CA ASN A 316 -18.55 -12.41 31.36
C ASN A 316 -19.62 -11.35 31.74
N GLY A 317 -20.86 -11.49 31.27
CA GLY A 317 -21.99 -10.62 31.62
C GLY A 317 -22.03 -9.30 30.87
N TYR A 318 -21.35 -9.19 29.72
CA TYR A 318 -21.34 -8.01 28.86
C TYR A 318 -22.16 -8.23 27.59
N GLN A 319 -22.53 -7.12 26.96
CA GLN A 319 -23.17 -7.09 25.64
C GLN A 319 -22.10 -6.96 24.56
N ALA A 320 -22.45 -7.36 23.33
CA ALA A 320 -21.61 -7.17 22.17
C ALA A 320 -22.37 -6.50 21.02
N CYS A 321 -21.63 -5.86 20.12
CA CYS A 321 -22.20 -5.37 18.86
C CYS A 321 -21.31 -5.73 17.67
N ILE A 322 -21.94 -5.87 16.50
CA ILE A 322 -21.27 -5.97 15.22
C ILE A 322 -21.80 -4.91 14.27
N MET A 323 -20.89 -4.18 13.67
CA MET A 323 -21.19 -3.10 12.72
C MET A 323 -20.78 -3.50 11.32
N ALA A 324 -21.68 -3.34 10.37
CA ALA A 324 -21.45 -3.54 8.95
C ALA A 324 -21.61 -2.23 8.17
N PRO A 325 -20.90 -2.06 7.03
CA PRO A 325 -20.94 -0.83 6.25
C PRO A 325 -22.26 -0.60 5.50
N THR A 326 -23.04 -1.64 5.27
CA THR A 326 -24.31 -1.59 4.54
C THR A 326 -25.41 -2.37 5.25
N GLU A 327 -26.67 -2.02 4.96
CA GLU A 327 -27.84 -2.71 5.54
C GLU A 327 -27.90 -4.18 5.13
N ILE A 328 -27.62 -4.49 3.87
CA ILE A 328 -27.59 -5.88 3.35
C ILE A 328 -26.58 -6.74 4.11
N LEU A 329 -25.39 -6.22 4.38
CA LEU A 329 -24.38 -6.94 5.19
C LEU A 329 -24.81 -7.10 6.64
N ALA A 330 -25.44 -6.07 7.22
CA ALA A 330 -25.97 -6.16 8.58
C ALA A 330 -27.05 -7.24 8.67
N GLU A 331 -27.98 -7.32 7.71
CA GLU A 331 -29.01 -8.36 7.62
C GLU A 331 -28.39 -9.75 7.44
N GLN A 332 -27.35 -9.89 6.62
CA GLN A 332 -26.65 -11.18 6.47
C GLN A 332 -25.93 -11.61 7.75
N HIS A 333 -25.24 -10.70 8.43
CA HIS A 333 -24.63 -10.99 9.72
C HIS A 333 -25.70 -11.40 10.74
N PHE A 334 -26.82 -10.67 10.77
CA PHE A 334 -27.92 -10.97 11.65
C PHE A 334 -28.48 -12.37 11.41
N ALA A 335 -28.82 -12.72 10.17
CA ALA A 335 -29.32 -14.04 9.79
C ALA A 335 -28.32 -15.16 10.12
N THR A 336 -27.04 -14.94 9.79
CA THR A 336 -25.98 -15.91 10.06
C THR A 336 -25.77 -16.13 11.56
N ILE A 337 -25.75 -15.06 12.36
CA ILE A 337 -25.59 -15.15 13.81
C ILE A 337 -26.79 -15.85 14.44
N GLN A 338 -28.03 -15.52 14.01
CA GLN A 338 -29.22 -16.19 14.50
C GLN A 338 -29.23 -17.72 14.18
N GLU A 339 -28.76 -18.08 12.98
CA GLU A 339 -28.64 -19.47 12.59
C GLU A 339 -27.63 -20.22 13.48
N PHE A 340 -26.45 -19.65 13.68
CA PHE A 340 -25.42 -20.20 14.54
C PHE A 340 -25.85 -20.33 16.01
N LEU A 341 -26.66 -19.41 16.50
CA LEU A 341 -27.13 -19.39 17.90
C LEU A 341 -28.47 -20.10 18.12
N ARG A 342 -28.96 -20.80 17.10
CA ARG A 342 -30.25 -21.53 17.21
C ARG A 342 -30.20 -22.51 18.38
N GLY A 343 -31.19 -22.45 19.27
CA GLY A 343 -31.27 -23.29 20.48
C GLY A 343 -30.51 -22.75 21.70
N LEU A 344 -29.74 -21.68 21.55
CA LEU A 344 -29.16 -20.91 22.66
C LEU A 344 -30.10 -19.76 23.01
N ASN A 345 -30.29 -19.51 24.31
CA ASN A 345 -31.16 -18.40 24.77
C ASN A 345 -30.48 -17.03 24.72
N ILE A 346 -30.00 -16.65 23.52
CA ILE A 346 -29.27 -15.39 23.28
C ILE A 346 -30.10 -14.51 22.35
N ARG A 347 -30.57 -13.38 22.87
CA ARG A 347 -31.37 -12.43 22.07
C ARG A 347 -30.45 -11.57 21.21
N VAL A 348 -30.62 -11.68 19.88
CA VAL A 348 -29.93 -10.88 18.85
C VAL A 348 -30.95 -9.97 18.19
N GLU A 349 -30.60 -8.70 18.02
CA GLU A 349 -31.46 -7.68 17.36
C GLU A 349 -30.71 -6.96 16.24
N LEU A 350 -31.48 -6.52 15.23
CA LEU A 350 -30.99 -5.76 14.09
C LEU A 350 -31.37 -4.29 14.21
N LEU A 351 -30.42 -3.37 14.03
CA LEU A 351 -30.61 -1.93 14.03
C LEU A 351 -30.00 -1.26 12.80
N THR A 352 -30.83 -0.94 11.82
CA THR A 352 -30.47 -0.23 10.59
C THR A 352 -31.29 1.04 10.45
N GLY A 353 -31.02 1.86 9.43
CA GLY A 353 -31.80 3.06 9.10
C GLY A 353 -33.27 2.76 8.74
N GLN A 354 -33.59 1.51 8.39
CA GLN A 354 -34.97 1.11 8.08
C GLN A 354 -35.78 0.77 9.33
N VAL A 355 -35.14 0.46 10.46
CA VAL A 355 -35.83 0.19 11.74
C VAL A 355 -36.27 1.51 12.35
N LYS A 356 -37.59 1.81 12.28
CA LYS A 356 -38.18 3.08 12.70
C LYS A 356 -39.35 2.88 13.68
N GLY A 357 -39.79 4.00 14.28
CA GLY A 357 -40.99 4.05 15.11
C GLY A 357 -40.95 3.13 16.32
N LYS A 358 -42.06 2.47 16.62
CA LYS A 358 -42.25 1.63 17.81
C LYS A 358 -41.19 0.50 17.91
N ARG A 359 -40.91 -0.17 16.82
CA ARG A 359 -39.91 -1.25 16.80
C ARG A 359 -38.53 -0.79 17.21
N ARG A 360 -38.12 0.42 16.76
CA ARG A 360 -36.83 1.02 17.16
C ARG A 360 -36.78 1.27 18.68
N HIS A 361 -37.86 1.81 19.27
CA HIS A 361 -37.91 2.04 20.71
C HIS A 361 -37.84 0.72 21.48
N GLU A 362 -38.60 -0.28 21.07
CA GLU A 362 -38.55 -1.64 21.68
C GLU A 362 -37.13 -2.22 21.71
N VAL A 363 -36.37 -2.08 20.59
CA VAL A 363 -34.98 -2.57 20.52
C VAL A 363 -34.08 -1.75 21.45
N LEU A 364 -34.22 -0.44 21.48
CA LEU A 364 -33.41 0.44 22.33
C LEU A 364 -33.68 0.20 23.82
N ASP A 365 -34.94 0.06 24.21
CA ASP A 365 -35.35 -0.20 25.61
C ASP A 365 -34.79 -1.56 26.07
N ALA A 366 -34.94 -2.61 25.24
CA ALA A 366 -34.41 -3.94 25.53
C ALA A 366 -32.86 -3.97 25.57
N LEU A 367 -32.20 -3.11 24.81
CA LEU A 367 -30.74 -2.95 24.83
C LEU A 367 -30.26 -2.32 26.16
N ILE A 368 -30.95 -1.28 26.62
CA ILE A 368 -30.67 -0.62 27.91
C ILE A 368 -30.97 -1.57 29.08
N ALA A 369 -32.04 -2.37 28.97
CA ALA A 369 -32.40 -3.37 29.97
C ALA A 369 -31.39 -4.57 30.01
N GLY A 370 -30.50 -4.69 29.02
CA GLY A 370 -29.55 -5.81 28.91
C GLY A 370 -30.16 -7.10 28.42
N GLU A 371 -31.40 -7.08 27.93
CA GLU A 371 -32.06 -8.24 27.32
C GLU A 371 -31.47 -8.58 25.96
N VAL A 372 -31.17 -7.56 25.13
CA VAL A 372 -30.45 -7.73 23.88
C VAL A 372 -28.96 -7.97 24.21
N LYS A 373 -28.48 -9.17 23.87
CA LYS A 373 -27.09 -9.58 24.13
C LYS A 373 -26.16 -9.21 22.99
N ILE A 374 -26.63 -9.34 21.74
CA ILE A 374 -25.85 -8.96 20.54
C ILE A 374 -26.70 -8.00 19.71
N LEU A 375 -26.14 -6.83 19.41
CA LEU A 375 -26.73 -5.88 18.48
C LEU A 375 -25.99 -5.90 17.16
N VAL A 376 -26.70 -6.20 16.08
CA VAL A 376 -26.18 -6.15 14.70
C VAL A 376 -26.68 -4.86 14.05
N GLY A 377 -25.84 -4.09 13.38
CA GLY A 377 -26.34 -2.90 12.70
C GLY A 377 -25.33 -2.22 11.79
N THR A 378 -25.74 -1.08 11.28
CA THR A 378 -24.88 -0.18 10.49
C THR A 378 -24.34 0.96 11.38
N HIS A 379 -23.94 2.07 10.78
CA HIS A 379 -23.59 3.30 11.52
C HIS A 379 -24.70 3.76 12.50
N ALA A 380 -25.94 3.29 12.36
CA ALA A 380 -27.02 3.52 13.30
C ALA A 380 -26.68 3.12 14.75
N VAL A 381 -25.78 2.14 14.95
CA VAL A 381 -25.27 1.74 16.28
C VAL A 381 -24.51 2.87 16.98
N LEU A 382 -23.91 3.79 16.21
CA LEU A 382 -23.13 4.92 16.73
C LEU A 382 -23.97 6.11 17.16
N GLU A 383 -25.26 6.14 16.81
CA GLU A 383 -26.14 7.26 17.13
C GLU A 383 -26.30 7.42 18.66
N ASP A 384 -26.42 8.67 19.13
CA ASP A 384 -26.50 8.99 20.57
C ASP A 384 -27.63 8.29 21.33
N PRO A 385 -28.82 8.06 20.75
CA PRO A 385 -29.89 7.34 21.45
C PRO A 385 -29.58 5.86 21.74
N VAL A 386 -28.60 5.28 21.04
CA VAL A 386 -28.21 3.87 21.23
C VAL A 386 -27.33 3.76 22.47
N ARG A 387 -27.86 3.21 23.54
CA ARG A 387 -27.16 3.02 24.81
C ARG A 387 -27.19 1.54 25.19
N PHE A 388 -26.03 1.01 25.52
CA PHE A 388 -25.88 -0.35 26.05
C PHE A 388 -25.91 -0.31 27.57
N GLN A 389 -26.41 -1.37 28.18
CA GLN A 389 -26.26 -1.55 29.63
C GLN A 389 -24.78 -1.74 29.98
N ARG A 390 -24.07 -2.63 29.28
CA ARG A 390 -22.64 -2.95 29.51
C ARG A 390 -21.99 -3.47 28.22
N LEU A 391 -21.57 -2.58 27.34
CA LEU A 391 -20.88 -2.97 26.11
C LEU A 391 -19.45 -3.44 26.40
N GLY A 392 -19.14 -4.71 26.11
CA GLY A 392 -17.82 -5.31 26.32
C GLY A 392 -17.01 -5.51 25.06
N VAL A 393 -17.64 -5.83 23.95
CA VAL A 393 -16.99 -6.07 22.64
C VAL A 393 -17.72 -5.35 21.53
N ALA A 394 -16.99 -4.68 20.67
CA ALA A 394 -17.49 -4.17 19.40
C ALA A 394 -16.70 -4.75 18.23
N VAL A 395 -17.41 -5.35 17.29
CA VAL A 395 -16.85 -5.87 16.04
C VAL A 395 -17.17 -4.88 14.91
N ILE A 396 -16.18 -4.55 14.09
CA ILE A 396 -16.32 -3.66 12.93
C ILE A 396 -15.94 -4.43 11.68
N ASP A 397 -16.87 -4.62 10.76
CA ASP A 397 -16.60 -5.28 9.49
C ASP A 397 -16.26 -4.27 8.39
N GLU A 398 -15.28 -4.61 7.53
CA GLU A 398 -14.80 -3.79 6.41
C GLU A 398 -14.34 -2.37 6.84
N GLN A 399 -13.30 -2.32 7.66
CA GLN A 399 -12.76 -1.11 8.28
C GLN A 399 -12.49 0.06 7.32
N HIS A 400 -12.09 -0.21 6.07
CA HIS A 400 -11.77 0.84 5.10
C HIS A 400 -12.91 1.83 4.85
N ARG A 401 -14.12 1.51 5.32
CA ARG A 401 -15.32 2.37 5.27
C ARG A 401 -15.64 3.08 6.60
N PHE A 402 -14.87 2.81 7.68
CA PHE A 402 -15.07 3.41 9.00
C PHE A 402 -13.84 4.19 9.44
N GLY A 403 -13.97 5.51 9.61
CA GLY A 403 -12.89 6.39 10.05
C GLY A 403 -12.58 6.30 11.56
N VAL A 404 -11.45 6.86 11.97
CA VAL A 404 -10.98 6.95 13.37
C VAL A 404 -12.01 7.60 14.28
N ALA A 405 -12.68 8.64 13.80
CA ALA A 405 -13.74 9.35 14.56
C ALA A 405 -14.93 8.45 14.95
N GLN A 406 -15.22 7.42 14.14
CA GLN A 406 -16.32 6.49 14.42
C GLN A 406 -15.93 5.47 15.49
N ARG A 407 -14.65 5.02 15.52
CA ARG A 407 -14.13 4.18 16.61
C ARG A 407 -14.16 4.92 17.94
N ALA A 408 -13.77 6.20 17.93
CA ALA A 408 -13.83 7.03 19.14
C ALA A 408 -15.24 7.14 19.72
N ARG A 409 -16.29 7.18 18.89
CA ARG A 409 -17.69 7.14 19.34
C ARG A 409 -18.08 5.83 20.01
N LEU A 410 -17.54 4.69 19.55
CA LEU A 410 -17.75 3.41 20.22
C LEU A 410 -17.13 3.38 21.62
N TRP A 411 -15.96 3.97 21.80
CA TRP A 411 -15.30 4.07 23.11
C TRP A 411 -16.14 4.83 24.12
N ALA A 412 -16.88 5.84 23.67
CA ALA A 412 -17.76 6.63 24.52
C ALA A 412 -19.09 5.94 24.92
N LYS A 413 -19.37 4.74 24.38
CA LYS A 413 -20.62 3.98 24.66
C LYS A 413 -20.60 3.16 25.94
N GLY A 414 -19.47 3.06 26.65
CA GLY A 414 -19.32 2.31 27.90
C GLY A 414 -18.58 3.13 28.96
N GLU A 415 -18.62 2.69 30.22
CA GLU A 415 -17.83 3.28 31.31
C GLU A 415 -16.32 3.11 31.07
N ASN A 416 -15.91 1.93 30.57
CA ASN A 416 -14.60 1.67 30.01
C ASN A 416 -14.73 1.40 28.52
N PRO A 417 -13.69 1.69 27.72
CA PRO A 417 -13.73 1.40 26.30
C PRO A 417 -13.87 -0.12 26.05
N PRO A 418 -14.82 -0.55 25.20
CA PRO A 418 -14.98 -1.96 24.86
C PRO A 418 -13.76 -2.49 24.11
N HIS A 419 -13.57 -3.80 24.11
CA HIS A 419 -12.64 -4.47 23.23
C HIS A 419 -13.09 -4.29 21.78
N ILE A 420 -12.18 -3.96 20.88
CA ILE A 420 -12.46 -3.72 19.46
C ILE A 420 -11.83 -4.84 18.62
N LEU A 421 -12.65 -5.48 17.82
CA LEU A 421 -12.22 -6.40 16.78
C LEU A 421 -12.59 -5.82 15.43
N VAL A 422 -11.61 -5.47 14.64
CA VAL A 422 -11.80 -4.96 13.28
C VAL A 422 -11.58 -6.10 12.30
N MET A 423 -12.47 -6.28 11.32
CA MET A 423 -12.33 -7.30 10.28
C MET A 423 -12.13 -6.66 8.91
N THR A 424 -11.34 -7.31 8.08
CA THR A 424 -11.24 -6.96 6.65
C THR A 424 -11.15 -8.22 5.79
N ALA A 425 -11.86 -8.19 4.66
CA ALA A 425 -11.78 -9.24 3.64
C ALA A 425 -10.72 -8.91 2.57
N THR A 426 -10.17 -7.70 2.58
CA THR A 426 -9.01 -7.37 1.75
C THR A 426 -7.75 -7.80 2.47
N PRO A 427 -7.01 -8.78 1.97
CA PRO A 427 -5.67 -9.05 2.46
C PRO A 427 -4.81 -7.81 2.26
N ILE A 428 -4.24 -7.32 3.35
CA ILE A 428 -3.29 -6.20 3.33
C ILE A 428 -1.93 -6.81 3.66
N PRO A 429 -0.88 -6.52 2.89
CA PRO A 429 0.45 -7.00 3.22
C PRO A 429 0.77 -6.72 4.68
N ARG A 430 1.30 -7.71 5.39
CA ARG A 430 1.55 -7.62 6.84
C ARG A 430 2.37 -6.39 7.21
N THR A 431 3.35 -6.07 6.38
CA THR A 431 4.20 -4.88 6.54
C THR A 431 3.42 -3.57 6.44
N LEU A 432 2.52 -3.48 5.48
CA LEU A 432 1.67 -2.31 5.29
C LEU A 432 0.65 -2.20 6.43
N ALA A 433 0.06 -3.32 6.86
CA ALA A 433 -0.87 -3.36 7.98
C ALA A 433 -0.21 -2.89 9.30
N MET A 434 1.02 -3.32 9.58
CA MET A 434 1.80 -2.90 10.75
C MET A 434 2.13 -1.40 10.74
N THR A 435 2.04 -0.75 9.60
CA THR A 435 2.36 0.66 9.43
C THR A 435 1.10 1.52 9.45
N ILE A 436 0.09 1.15 8.66
CA ILE A 436 -1.17 1.90 8.54
C ILE A 436 -2.05 1.73 9.79
N TYR A 437 -2.05 0.53 10.36
CA TYR A 437 -2.87 0.16 11.53
C TYR A 437 -1.97 -0.18 12.72
N GLY A 438 -0.92 0.60 12.93
CA GLY A 438 0.10 0.31 13.92
C GLY A 438 -0.37 0.34 15.37
N ASP A 439 -1.57 0.90 15.62
CA ASP A 439 -2.30 0.85 16.88
C ASP A 439 -3.10 -0.46 17.07
N LEU A 440 -3.25 -1.26 16.00
CA LEU A 440 -3.94 -2.56 16.04
C LEU A 440 -2.94 -3.71 16.11
N ASP A 441 -3.23 -4.68 16.97
CA ASP A 441 -2.59 -5.99 16.89
C ASP A 441 -3.19 -6.78 15.71
N VAL A 442 -2.38 -7.47 14.93
CA VAL A 442 -2.82 -8.12 13.69
C VAL A 442 -2.88 -9.62 13.86
N SER A 443 -4.06 -10.19 13.58
CA SER A 443 -4.28 -11.64 13.45
C SER A 443 -4.65 -12.00 12.02
N ILE A 444 -4.12 -13.12 11.51
CA ILE A 444 -4.32 -13.56 10.14
C ILE A 444 -4.94 -14.96 10.14
N ILE A 445 -6.03 -15.10 9.38
CA ILE A 445 -6.58 -16.43 9.01
C ILE A 445 -6.08 -16.73 7.60
N ASP A 446 -5.00 -17.49 7.54
CA ASP A 446 -4.29 -17.91 6.34
C ASP A 446 -4.70 -19.29 5.82
N GLU A 447 -5.72 -19.88 6.41
CA GLU A 447 -6.30 -21.16 6.02
C GLU A 447 -7.75 -20.99 5.57
N LEU A 448 -8.16 -21.72 4.54
CA LEU A 448 -9.55 -21.81 4.12
C LEU A 448 -10.24 -22.99 4.84
N PRO A 449 -11.55 -22.88 5.14
CA PRO A 449 -12.31 -23.98 5.70
C PRO A 449 -12.24 -25.24 4.84
N PRO A 450 -12.25 -26.45 5.46
CA PRO A 450 -12.18 -27.72 4.73
C PRO A 450 -13.38 -27.88 3.79
N GLY A 451 -13.17 -28.53 2.64
CA GLY A 451 -14.21 -28.80 1.62
C GLY A 451 -14.39 -27.68 0.58
N ARG A 452 -13.76 -26.54 0.72
CA ARG A 452 -13.81 -25.48 -0.28
C ARG A 452 -12.84 -25.76 -1.43
N LYS A 453 -13.36 -25.72 -2.66
CA LYS A 453 -12.52 -25.86 -3.88
C LYS A 453 -11.93 -24.51 -4.27
N PRO A 454 -10.65 -24.46 -4.65
CA PRO A 454 -10.04 -23.23 -5.19
C PRO A 454 -10.78 -22.76 -6.44
N VAL A 455 -10.99 -21.45 -6.56
CA VAL A 455 -11.58 -20.85 -7.77
C VAL A 455 -10.56 -20.94 -8.90
N GLN A 456 -10.94 -21.53 -10.02
CA GLN A 456 -10.10 -21.59 -11.21
C GLN A 456 -10.18 -20.25 -11.95
N THR A 457 -9.06 -19.53 -11.98
CA THR A 457 -8.96 -18.25 -12.72
C THR A 457 -8.44 -18.52 -14.13
N ILE A 458 -9.13 -18.00 -15.14
CA ILE A 458 -8.85 -18.23 -16.57
C ILE A 458 -8.75 -16.86 -17.26
N HIS A 459 -7.67 -16.62 -17.97
CA HIS A 459 -7.53 -15.45 -18.85
C HIS A 459 -8.06 -15.76 -20.25
N LYS A 460 -8.84 -14.85 -20.82
CA LYS A 460 -9.34 -14.88 -22.20
C LYS A 460 -9.21 -13.51 -22.84
N TYR A 461 -9.00 -13.53 -24.16
CA TYR A 461 -9.05 -12.31 -24.95
C TYR A 461 -10.47 -12.03 -25.46
N ASP A 462 -10.77 -10.76 -25.75
CA ASP A 462 -12.03 -10.30 -26.35
C ASP A 462 -12.41 -11.06 -27.65
N SER A 463 -11.42 -11.50 -28.42
CA SER A 463 -11.62 -12.36 -29.59
C SER A 463 -12.20 -13.75 -29.28
N GLN A 464 -12.21 -14.17 -28.02
CA GLN A 464 -12.67 -15.50 -27.56
C GLN A 464 -14.08 -15.49 -26.94
N MET A 465 -14.84 -14.39 -27.09
CA MET A 465 -16.17 -14.22 -26.47
C MET A 465 -17.17 -15.31 -26.87
N THR A 466 -17.15 -15.79 -28.11
CA THR A 466 -18.03 -16.86 -28.57
C THR A 466 -17.89 -18.15 -27.73
N SER A 467 -16.64 -18.54 -27.44
CA SER A 467 -16.35 -19.71 -26.60
C SER A 467 -16.74 -19.47 -25.14
N LEU A 468 -16.60 -18.23 -24.66
CA LEU A 468 -17.00 -17.83 -23.31
C LEU A 468 -18.54 -17.94 -23.15
N TYR A 469 -19.30 -17.41 -24.09
CA TYR A 469 -20.77 -17.49 -24.07
C TYR A 469 -21.28 -18.93 -24.11
N ALA A 470 -20.64 -19.81 -24.89
CA ALA A 470 -20.96 -21.24 -24.88
C ALA A 470 -20.72 -21.87 -23.49
N GLY A 471 -19.61 -21.54 -22.85
CA GLY A 471 -19.30 -22.00 -21.47
C GLY A 471 -20.32 -21.48 -20.44
N ILE A 472 -20.71 -20.21 -20.52
CA ILE A 472 -21.74 -19.61 -19.66
C ILE A 472 -23.07 -20.39 -19.80
N ARG A 473 -23.53 -20.67 -21.02
CA ARG A 473 -24.74 -21.44 -21.27
C ARG A 473 -24.69 -22.82 -20.63
N GLN A 474 -23.53 -23.48 -20.75
CA GLN A 474 -23.33 -24.79 -20.16
C GLN A 474 -23.47 -24.75 -18.62
N GLN A 475 -22.85 -23.73 -17.97
CA GLN A 475 -22.93 -23.60 -16.53
C GLN A 475 -24.35 -23.27 -16.04
N ILE A 476 -25.07 -22.41 -16.75
CA ILE A 476 -26.46 -22.09 -16.40
C ILE A 476 -27.37 -23.29 -16.59
N ARG A 477 -27.21 -24.13 -17.62
CA ARG A 477 -27.94 -25.39 -17.82
C ARG A 477 -27.69 -26.41 -16.73
N LEU A 478 -26.53 -26.36 -16.04
CA LEU A 478 -26.21 -27.12 -14.84
C LEU A 478 -26.86 -26.53 -13.57
N GLY A 479 -27.73 -25.53 -13.71
CA GLY A 479 -28.43 -24.89 -12.59
C GLY A 479 -27.61 -23.80 -11.87
N ARG A 480 -26.48 -23.35 -12.42
CA ARG A 480 -25.59 -22.39 -11.79
C ARG A 480 -25.90 -20.96 -12.22
N GLN A 481 -25.46 -19.99 -11.39
CA GLN A 481 -25.62 -18.56 -11.68
C GLN A 481 -24.30 -17.91 -12.01
N VAL A 482 -24.36 -16.79 -12.76
CA VAL A 482 -23.20 -16.13 -13.35
C VAL A 482 -23.22 -14.62 -13.04
N TYR A 483 -22.08 -14.11 -12.59
CA TYR A 483 -21.81 -12.68 -12.52
C TYR A 483 -21.09 -12.22 -13.78
N ILE A 484 -21.48 -11.08 -14.36
CA ILE A 484 -20.77 -10.40 -15.45
C ILE A 484 -20.50 -8.96 -14.98
N VAL A 485 -19.23 -8.59 -14.85
CA VAL A 485 -18.82 -7.31 -14.29
C VAL A 485 -18.16 -6.44 -15.36
N TYR A 486 -18.64 -5.21 -15.48
CA TYR A 486 -18.09 -4.16 -16.34
C TYR A 486 -17.24 -3.18 -15.50
N PRO A 487 -16.14 -2.65 -16.04
CA PRO A 487 -15.35 -1.62 -15.36
C PRO A 487 -16.11 -0.28 -15.30
N LEU A 488 -15.81 0.53 -14.29
CA LEU A 488 -16.16 1.94 -14.28
C LEU A 488 -15.08 2.71 -15.07
N ILE A 489 -15.51 3.59 -15.97
CA ILE A 489 -14.62 4.47 -16.73
C ILE A 489 -14.61 5.83 -16.03
N THR A 490 -13.48 6.24 -15.48
CA THR A 490 -13.32 7.41 -14.60
C THR A 490 -13.53 8.77 -15.28
N GLU A 491 -13.63 8.85 -16.61
CA GLU A 491 -13.69 10.11 -17.35
C GLU A 491 -15.10 10.74 -17.45
N SER A 492 -16.18 9.97 -17.33
CA SER A 492 -17.53 10.51 -17.11
C SER A 492 -18.49 9.42 -16.61
N GLU A 493 -19.15 9.67 -15.50
CA GLU A 493 -20.21 8.79 -14.95
C GLU A 493 -21.36 8.49 -15.93
N LYS A 494 -21.55 9.33 -16.96
CA LYS A 494 -22.55 9.13 -18.03
C LYS A 494 -22.10 8.08 -19.04
N SER A 495 -20.80 7.97 -19.32
CA SER A 495 -20.20 7.00 -20.21
C SER A 495 -20.31 5.58 -19.66
N ASP A 496 -20.08 5.42 -18.34
CA ASP A 496 -20.13 4.13 -17.65
C ASP A 496 -21.50 3.48 -17.65
N LEU A 497 -22.54 4.29 -17.45
CA LEU A 497 -23.93 3.86 -17.54
C LEU A 497 -24.29 3.43 -18.95
N LYS A 498 -23.85 4.18 -19.94
CA LYS A 498 -24.10 3.87 -21.34
C LYS A 498 -23.47 2.52 -21.72
N ASN A 499 -22.23 2.29 -21.34
CA ASN A 499 -21.54 1.02 -21.61
C ASN A 499 -22.22 -0.17 -20.91
N LEU A 500 -22.68 0.00 -19.65
CA LEU A 500 -23.43 -1.04 -18.96
C LEU A 500 -24.77 -1.32 -19.63
N GLU A 501 -25.54 -0.28 -20.00
CA GLU A 501 -26.86 -0.42 -20.64
C GLU A 501 -26.74 -1.06 -22.04
N GLU A 502 -25.76 -0.65 -22.83
CA GLU A 502 -25.47 -1.26 -24.12
C GLU A 502 -25.02 -2.72 -23.96
N GLY A 503 -24.16 -2.99 -22.98
CA GLY A 503 -23.72 -4.35 -22.67
C GLY A 503 -24.82 -5.23 -22.13
N TYR A 504 -25.72 -4.69 -21.28
CA TYR A 504 -26.91 -5.39 -20.80
C TYR A 504 -27.86 -5.75 -21.95
N ALA A 505 -28.16 -4.80 -22.84
CA ALA A 505 -29.02 -5.03 -24.00
C ALA A 505 -28.42 -6.12 -24.92
N ALA A 506 -27.10 -6.01 -25.22
CA ALA A 506 -26.42 -7.04 -26.01
C ALA A 506 -26.44 -8.42 -25.35
N LEU A 507 -26.30 -8.50 -24.03
CA LEU A 507 -26.39 -9.79 -23.33
C LEU A 507 -27.81 -10.36 -23.32
N CYS A 508 -28.86 -9.54 -23.29
CA CYS A 508 -30.24 -9.99 -23.46
C CYS A 508 -30.47 -10.59 -24.85
N ASP A 509 -29.87 -10.01 -25.89
CA ASP A 509 -29.95 -10.55 -27.27
C ASP A 509 -29.13 -11.83 -27.43
N ILE A 510 -27.97 -11.94 -26.74
CA ILE A 510 -27.12 -13.14 -26.76
C ILE A 510 -27.73 -14.29 -25.98
N PHE A 511 -28.40 -14.01 -24.86
CA PHE A 511 -28.97 -15.00 -23.94
C PHE A 511 -30.50 -14.85 -23.78
N PRO A 512 -31.28 -14.90 -24.87
CA PRO A 512 -32.74 -14.70 -24.79
C PRO A 512 -33.45 -15.77 -23.98
N GLU A 513 -32.79 -16.92 -23.77
CA GLU A 513 -33.31 -18.06 -22.98
C GLU A 513 -33.19 -17.91 -21.46
N PHE A 514 -32.42 -16.91 -20.98
CA PHE A 514 -32.16 -16.70 -19.54
C PHE A 514 -32.64 -15.33 -19.08
N LYS A 515 -33.05 -15.25 -17.81
CA LYS A 515 -33.39 -13.97 -17.18
C LYS A 515 -32.13 -13.30 -16.63
N ILE A 516 -32.00 -12.03 -16.91
CA ILE A 516 -30.83 -11.21 -16.56
C ILE A 516 -31.27 -10.06 -15.66
N SER A 517 -30.65 -9.94 -14.49
CA SER A 517 -30.74 -8.77 -13.62
C SER A 517 -29.58 -7.82 -13.87
N LYS A 518 -29.77 -6.51 -13.60
CA LYS A 518 -28.69 -5.53 -13.65
C LYS A 518 -28.62 -4.70 -12.36
N VAL A 519 -27.38 -4.40 -11.91
CA VAL A 519 -27.12 -3.59 -10.71
C VAL A 519 -25.97 -2.61 -10.96
N HIS A 520 -26.19 -1.34 -10.69
CA HIS A 520 -25.17 -0.29 -10.84
C HIS A 520 -25.28 0.81 -9.78
N GLY A 521 -24.21 1.64 -9.64
CA GLY A 521 -24.07 2.65 -8.58
C GLY A 521 -25.22 3.64 -8.47
N LYS A 522 -25.84 4.04 -9.59
CA LYS A 522 -26.89 5.07 -9.64
C LYS A 522 -28.31 4.59 -9.32
N MET A 523 -28.53 3.28 -9.22
CA MET A 523 -29.82 2.76 -8.81
C MET A 523 -30.10 3.15 -7.34
N LYS A 524 -31.38 3.43 -7.05
CA LYS A 524 -31.82 3.64 -5.67
C LYS A 524 -31.65 2.35 -4.88
N SER A 525 -31.40 2.47 -3.57
CA SER A 525 -31.12 1.31 -2.71
C SER A 525 -32.21 0.24 -2.84
N LYS A 526 -33.49 0.62 -2.81
CA LYS A 526 -34.61 -0.32 -2.96
C LYS A 526 -34.61 -1.07 -4.31
N GLU A 527 -34.23 -0.41 -5.39
CA GLU A 527 -34.16 -1.04 -6.71
C GLU A 527 -32.99 -2.03 -6.79
N LYS A 528 -31.83 -1.65 -6.21
CA LYS A 528 -30.67 -2.55 -6.08
C LYS A 528 -31.04 -3.81 -5.29
N ASP A 529 -31.71 -3.62 -4.15
CA ASP A 529 -32.12 -4.71 -3.27
C ASP A 529 -33.10 -5.64 -3.99
N ALA A 530 -34.06 -5.10 -4.73
CA ALA A 530 -35.02 -5.88 -5.51
C ALA A 530 -34.33 -6.73 -6.60
N GLU A 531 -33.42 -6.15 -7.39
CA GLU A 531 -32.69 -6.90 -8.41
C GLU A 531 -31.75 -7.95 -7.82
N MET A 532 -31.08 -7.62 -6.70
CA MET A 532 -30.26 -8.59 -5.98
C MET A 532 -31.09 -9.75 -5.41
N GLN A 533 -32.29 -9.48 -4.88
CA GLN A 533 -33.19 -10.55 -4.38
C GLN A 533 -33.64 -11.50 -5.48
N LYS A 534 -33.94 -11.02 -6.70
CA LYS A 534 -34.23 -11.88 -7.85
C LYS A 534 -33.05 -12.81 -8.18
N PHE A 535 -31.83 -12.32 -8.03
CA PHE A 535 -30.65 -13.14 -8.29
C PHE A 535 -30.40 -14.13 -7.13
N VAL A 536 -30.53 -13.70 -5.88
CA VAL A 536 -30.39 -14.59 -4.70
C VAL A 536 -31.43 -15.71 -4.69
N SER A 537 -32.68 -15.40 -5.07
CA SER A 537 -33.76 -16.40 -5.15
C SER A 537 -33.64 -17.35 -6.35
N GLY A 538 -32.71 -17.10 -7.29
CA GLY A 538 -32.56 -17.91 -8.50
C GLY A 538 -33.56 -17.58 -9.61
N GLU A 539 -34.38 -16.53 -9.44
CA GLU A 539 -35.29 -16.05 -10.49
C GLU A 539 -34.53 -15.59 -11.73
N THR A 540 -33.36 -14.96 -11.54
CA THR A 540 -32.45 -14.57 -12.60
C THR A 540 -31.17 -15.40 -12.55
N GLN A 541 -30.67 -15.82 -13.71
CA GLN A 541 -29.49 -16.68 -13.85
C GLN A 541 -28.22 -15.89 -14.07
N ILE A 542 -28.32 -14.69 -14.61
CA ILE A 542 -27.18 -13.79 -14.88
C ILE A 542 -27.41 -12.49 -14.12
N LEU A 543 -26.39 -12.02 -13.42
CA LEU A 543 -26.36 -10.68 -12.86
C LEU A 543 -25.26 -9.85 -13.53
N VAL A 544 -25.68 -8.80 -14.21
CA VAL A 544 -24.80 -7.82 -14.85
C VAL A 544 -24.60 -6.63 -13.92
N ALA A 545 -23.35 -6.26 -13.64
CA ALA A 545 -23.10 -5.15 -12.73
C ALA A 545 -21.81 -4.39 -13.04
N THR A 546 -21.71 -3.21 -12.42
CA THR A 546 -20.44 -2.49 -12.26
C THR A 546 -19.75 -2.98 -10.96
N THR A 547 -18.64 -2.35 -10.56
CA THR A 547 -17.87 -2.64 -9.34
C THR A 547 -18.68 -2.63 -8.03
N VAL A 548 -19.94 -2.19 -8.05
CA VAL A 548 -20.85 -2.14 -6.87
C VAL A 548 -21.08 -3.52 -6.22
N ILE A 549 -20.79 -4.63 -6.93
CA ILE A 549 -20.86 -6.01 -6.36
C ILE A 549 -19.73 -6.26 -5.33
N GLU A 550 -18.80 -5.36 -5.14
CA GLU A 550 -17.78 -5.46 -4.09
C GLU A 550 -18.40 -5.64 -2.69
N VAL A 551 -19.69 -5.30 -2.53
CA VAL A 551 -20.38 -5.33 -1.24
C VAL A 551 -21.18 -6.61 -1.06
N GLY A 552 -20.61 -7.55 -0.36
CA GLY A 552 -21.09 -8.46 0.65
C GLY A 552 -22.15 -9.52 0.36
N VAL A 553 -22.89 -9.53 -0.74
CA VAL A 553 -23.99 -10.49 -0.92
C VAL A 553 -23.48 -11.92 -1.19
N ASN A 554 -23.91 -12.86 -0.34
CA ASN A 554 -23.56 -14.27 -0.48
C ASN A 554 -24.59 -14.98 -1.37
N VAL A 555 -24.16 -15.48 -2.53
CA VAL A 555 -24.98 -16.32 -3.42
C VAL A 555 -24.24 -17.63 -3.66
N PRO A 556 -24.52 -18.69 -2.85
CA PRO A 556 -23.78 -19.94 -2.92
C PRO A 556 -23.84 -20.63 -4.29
N ASN A 557 -24.94 -20.42 -5.04
CA ASN A 557 -25.17 -21.01 -6.36
C ASN A 557 -24.41 -20.26 -7.49
N ALA A 558 -23.90 -19.06 -7.25
CA ALA A 558 -23.11 -18.30 -8.22
C ALA A 558 -21.69 -18.87 -8.29
N SER A 559 -21.40 -19.64 -9.33
CA SER A 559 -20.14 -20.34 -9.53
C SER A 559 -19.26 -19.76 -10.64
N VAL A 560 -19.76 -18.79 -11.40
CA VAL A 560 -19.01 -18.17 -12.50
C VAL A 560 -18.97 -16.65 -12.32
N MET A 561 -17.75 -16.09 -12.34
CA MET A 561 -17.47 -14.66 -12.38
C MET A 561 -16.80 -14.32 -13.70
N VAL A 562 -17.39 -13.45 -14.49
CA VAL A 562 -16.78 -12.91 -15.71
C VAL A 562 -16.47 -11.44 -15.50
N ILE A 563 -15.22 -11.04 -15.66
CA ILE A 563 -14.79 -9.65 -15.52
C ILE A 563 -14.32 -9.16 -16.88
N LEU A 564 -15.11 -8.29 -17.47
CA LEU A 564 -14.81 -7.69 -18.79
C LEU A 564 -13.84 -6.53 -18.62
N ASP A 565 -13.00 -6.30 -19.64
CA ASP A 565 -11.93 -5.30 -19.58
C ASP A 565 -11.11 -5.36 -18.28
N SER A 566 -10.74 -6.57 -17.84
CA SER A 566 -10.08 -6.81 -16.56
C SER A 566 -8.74 -6.09 -16.42
N GLN A 567 -8.12 -5.63 -17.53
CA GLN A 567 -6.93 -4.78 -17.52
C GLN A 567 -7.14 -3.43 -16.82
N ARG A 568 -8.39 -2.99 -16.66
CA ARG A 568 -8.73 -1.71 -16.01
C ARG A 568 -8.88 -1.81 -14.49
N PHE A 569 -8.91 -3.02 -13.95
CA PHE A 569 -9.06 -3.25 -12.53
C PHE A 569 -7.72 -3.37 -11.81
N GLY A 570 -7.65 -2.90 -10.57
CA GLY A 570 -6.55 -3.20 -9.66
C GLY A 570 -6.59 -4.66 -9.19
N LEU A 571 -5.42 -5.19 -8.77
CA LEU A 571 -5.32 -6.58 -8.29
C LEU A 571 -6.24 -6.85 -7.09
N SER A 572 -6.31 -5.92 -6.14
CA SER A 572 -7.19 -6.04 -4.97
C SER A 572 -8.67 -6.13 -5.37
N GLN A 573 -9.10 -5.35 -6.38
CA GLN A 573 -10.48 -5.41 -6.89
C GLN A 573 -10.78 -6.74 -7.59
N LEU A 574 -9.86 -7.20 -8.45
CA LEU A 574 -9.99 -8.50 -9.12
C LEU A 574 -10.11 -9.64 -8.10
N HIS A 575 -9.29 -9.59 -7.04
CA HIS A 575 -9.32 -10.58 -5.97
C HIS A 575 -10.66 -10.55 -5.20
N GLN A 576 -11.17 -9.38 -4.85
CA GLN A 576 -12.48 -9.23 -4.19
C GLN A 576 -13.62 -9.76 -5.05
N LEU A 577 -13.63 -9.45 -6.35
CA LEU A 577 -14.62 -9.96 -7.29
C LEU A 577 -14.53 -11.48 -7.42
N ARG A 578 -13.33 -12.05 -7.55
CA ARG A 578 -13.12 -13.50 -7.55
C ARG A 578 -13.68 -14.16 -6.29
N GLY A 579 -13.50 -13.53 -5.14
CA GLY A 579 -14.03 -14.03 -3.85
C GLY A 579 -15.55 -14.06 -3.73
N ARG A 580 -16.29 -13.48 -4.70
CA ARG A 580 -17.76 -13.57 -4.75
C ARG A 580 -18.28 -14.91 -5.23
N VAL A 581 -17.46 -15.70 -5.90
CA VAL A 581 -17.75 -17.09 -6.30
C VAL A 581 -16.92 -18.08 -5.49
N GLY A 582 -17.19 -19.36 -5.59
CA GLY A 582 -16.48 -20.40 -4.85
C GLY A 582 -16.94 -20.56 -3.40
N ARG A 583 -18.19 -20.22 -3.09
CA ARG A 583 -18.80 -20.38 -1.76
C ARG A 583 -19.64 -21.65 -1.62
N GLY A 584 -19.94 -22.31 -2.73
CA GLY A 584 -20.60 -23.60 -2.79
C GLY A 584 -19.60 -24.78 -2.84
N ALA A 585 -20.14 -26.01 -2.85
CA ALA A 585 -19.34 -27.24 -2.97
C ALA A 585 -18.82 -27.49 -4.40
N ASP A 586 -19.37 -26.79 -5.39
CA ASP A 586 -19.06 -26.96 -6.80
C ASP A 586 -17.80 -26.18 -7.23
N GLN A 587 -17.17 -26.70 -8.31
CA GLN A 587 -16.05 -25.96 -8.93
C GLN A 587 -16.53 -24.61 -9.45
N SER A 588 -15.83 -23.55 -9.08
CA SER A 588 -16.11 -22.18 -9.51
C SER A 588 -15.02 -21.63 -10.40
N TYR A 589 -15.41 -20.70 -11.26
CA TYR A 589 -14.56 -20.13 -12.29
C TYR A 589 -14.57 -18.60 -12.22
N CYS A 590 -13.41 -18.00 -12.38
CA CYS A 590 -13.23 -16.55 -12.58
C CYS A 590 -12.58 -16.31 -13.94
N ILE A 591 -13.29 -15.69 -14.87
CA ILE A 591 -12.81 -15.45 -16.22
C ILE A 591 -12.44 -13.97 -16.35
N LEU A 592 -11.16 -13.71 -16.59
CA LEU A 592 -10.61 -12.37 -16.83
C LEU A 592 -10.55 -12.13 -18.33
N VAL A 593 -11.37 -11.21 -18.83
CA VAL A 593 -11.40 -10.88 -20.27
C VAL A 593 -10.61 -9.59 -20.48
N THR A 594 -9.68 -9.61 -21.45
CA THR A 594 -8.83 -8.44 -21.78
C THR A 594 -8.79 -8.20 -23.27
N THR A 595 -8.34 -7.00 -23.66
CA THR A 595 -7.93 -6.72 -25.04
C THR A 595 -6.59 -7.45 -25.34
N TYR A 596 -6.29 -7.65 -26.64
CA TYR A 596 -5.08 -8.36 -27.07
C TYR A 596 -3.77 -7.64 -26.70
N LYS A 597 -3.76 -6.29 -26.73
CA LYS A 597 -2.57 -5.50 -26.43
C LYS A 597 -2.57 -5.08 -24.97
N LEU A 598 -1.73 -5.73 -24.17
CA LEU A 598 -1.51 -5.40 -22.76
C LEU A 598 -0.13 -4.76 -22.55
N SER A 599 -0.03 -3.85 -21.58
CA SER A 599 1.28 -3.42 -21.08
C SER A 599 1.93 -4.57 -20.31
N ALA A 600 3.27 -4.56 -20.20
CA ALA A 600 4.01 -5.57 -19.42
C ALA A 600 3.56 -5.65 -17.96
N GLU A 601 3.19 -4.52 -17.38
CA GLU A 601 2.68 -4.44 -16.01
C GLU A 601 1.28 -5.08 -15.90
N THR A 602 0.40 -4.78 -16.83
CA THR A 602 -0.95 -5.35 -16.88
C THR A 602 -0.92 -6.86 -17.09
N SER A 603 -0.03 -7.34 -18.00
CA SER A 603 0.16 -8.79 -18.19
C SER A 603 0.55 -9.47 -16.89
N LYS A 604 1.55 -8.93 -16.17
CA LYS A 604 1.94 -9.47 -14.86
C LYS A 604 0.79 -9.50 -13.86
N ARG A 605 -0.07 -8.49 -13.83
CA ARG A 605 -1.25 -8.47 -12.94
C ARG A 605 -2.22 -9.62 -13.26
N ILE A 606 -2.50 -9.85 -14.52
CA ILE A 606 -3.37 -10.95 -14.97
C ILE A 606 -2.73 -12.31 -14.69
N ASP A 607 -1.42 -12.46 -14.96
CA ASP A 607 -0.69 -13.70 -14.71
C ASP A 607 -0.73 -14.08 -13.22
N ILE A 608 -0.46 -13.13 -12.31
CA ILE A 608 -0.53 -13.35 -10.86
C ILE A 608 -1.93 -13.82 -10.43
N MET A 609 -2.99 -13.21 -10.97
CA MET A 609 -4.36 -13.62 -10.67
C MET A 609 -4.67 -15.06 -11.11
N CYS A 610 -4.04 -15.53 -12.19
CA CYS A 610 -4.18 -16.89 -12.70
C CYS A 610 -3.32 -17.89 -11.92
N GLU A 611 -2.13 -17.48 -11.43
CA GLU A 611 -1.18 -18.35 -10.75
C GLU A 611 -1.55 -18.68 -9.31
N THR A 612 -2.21 -17.75 -8.60
CA THR A 612 -2.49 -17.94 -7.17
C THR A 612 -3.89 -17.52 -6.75
N ASN A 613 -4.43 -18.27 -5.78
CA ASN A 613 -5.64 -17.90 -5.06
C ASN A 613 -5.35 -17.21 -3.72
N ASP A 614 -4.10 -17.17 -3.28
CA ASP A 614 -3.69 -16.56 -2.03
C ASP A 614 -3.77 -15.03 -2.12
N GLY A 615 -4.72 -14.46 -1.39
CA GLY A 615 -4.95 -13.01 -1.38
C GLY A 615 -3.80 -12.21 -0.80
N PHE A 616 -3.00 -12.77 0.11
CA PHE A 616 -1.82 -12.07 0.67
C PHE A 616 -0.71 -11.97 -0.37
N ARG A 617 -0.46 -13.04 -1.14
CA ARG A 617 0.49 -13.01 -2.26
C ARG A 617 0.06 -12.00 -3.34
N ILE A 618 -1.25 -11.94 -3.64
CA ILE A 618 -1.81 -10.97 -4.59
C ILE A 618 -1.60 -9.54 -4.07
N ALA A 619 -1.87 -9.29 -2.79
CA ALA A 619 -1.72 -7.97 -2.18
C ALA A 619 -0.23 -7.52 -2.14
N GLU A 620 0.70 -8.43 -1.85
CA GLU A 620 2.14 -8.14 -1.93
C GLU A 620 2.59 -7.81 -3.35
N ALA A 621 2.07 -8.52 -4.33
CA ALA A 621 2.34 -8.26 -5.74
C ALA A 621 1.75 -6.91 -6.20
N ASP A 622 0.51 -6.58 -5.77
CA ASP A 622 -0.12 -5.28 -6.04
C ASP A 622 0.73 -4.14 -5.50
N LEU A 623 1.21 -4.27 -4.25
CA LEU A 623 2.08 -3.28 -3.61
C LEU A 623 3.40 -3.10 -4.38
N LYS A 624 4.02 -4.20 -4.86
CA LYS A 624 5.27 -4.15 -5.64
C LYS A 624 5.10 -3.53 -7.03
N LEU A 625 3.95 -3.77 -7.68
CA LEU A 625 3.68 -3.28 -9.03
C LEU A 625 3.30 -1.80 -9.06
N ARG A 626 2.58 -1.30 -8.06
CA ARG A 626 2.17 0.13 -7.99
C ARG A 626 3.34 1.08 -7.79
N GLY A 627 4.42 0.62 -7.17
CA GLY A 627 5.57 1.48 -6.84
C GLY A 627 5.28 2.50 -5.73
N PRO A 628 6.29 3.32 -5.33
CA PRO A 628 6.18 4.25 -4.20
C PRO A 628 5.25 5.46 -4.44
N GLY A 629 4.87 5.76 -5.70
CA GLY A 629 4.07 6.96 -6.04
C GLY A 629 2.55 6.78 -5.93
N ASP A 630 2.03 5.55 -6.03
CA ASP A 630 0.58 5.28 -6.10
C ASP A 630 -0.04 4.87 -4.75
N LEU A 631 0.69 5.01 -3.65
CA LEU A 631 0.13 4.91 -2.30
C LEU A 631 -0.88 6.05 -1.98
N GLU A 632 -1.08 7.00 -2.91
CA GLU A 632 -2.13 8.03 -2.81
C GLU A 632 -3.55 7.46 -2.64
N GLY A 633 -3.82 6.22 -3.09
CA GLY A 633 -5.08 5.52 -2.76
C GLY A 633 -5.24 5.21 -1.26
N THR A 634 -4.17 5.29 -0.46
CA THR A 634 -4.20 5.18 1.01
C THR A 634 -4.47 6.51 1.70
N GLN A 635 -4.68 7.60 0.97
CA GLN A 635 -5.16 8.89 1.54
C GLN A 635 -6.51 8.75 2.27
N GLN A 636 -7.26 7.68 2.02
CA GLN A 636 -8.45 7.36 2.82
C GLN A 636 -8.13 7.03 4.28
N SER A 637 -6.89 6.66 4.60
CA SER A 637 -6.40 6.48 5.98
C SER A 637 -5.69 7.72 6.56
N GLY A 638 -5.56 8.81 5.80
CA GLY A 638 -4.96 10.07 6.28
C GLY A 638 -3.44 10.06 6.45
N ILE A 639 -2.74 9.04 5.95
CA ILE A 639 -1.31 8.85 6.16
C ILE A 639 -0.56 8.99 4.84
N ALA A 640 0.03 10.15 4.59
CA ALA A 640 1.13 10.28 3.65
C ALA A 640 2.44 9.94 4.40
N PHE A 641 3.04 8.78 4.12
CA PHE A 641 4.41 8.51 4.54
C PHE A 641 5.37 9.22 3.60
N ASP A 642 5.87 10.35 4.02
CA ASP A 642 6.93 11.04 3.30
C ASP A 642 8.29 10.37 3.62
N LEU A 643 8.48 9.16 3.08
CA LEU A 643 9.71 8.40 3.24
C LEU A 643 10.76 8.92 2.24
N LYS A 644 11.94 9.24 2.76
CA LYS A 644 13.04 9.83 1.97
C LYS A 644 13.87 8.81 1.22
N ILE A 645 14.00 7.58 1.77
CA ILE A 645 14.89 6.54 1.22
C ILE A 645 14.31 5.14 1.26
N ALA A 646 13.48 4.83 2.26
CA ALA A 646 12.82 3.53 2.38
C ALA A 646 11.59 3.44 1.47
N ASP A 647 11.28 2.21 1.05
CA ASP A 647 10.13 1.88 0.23
C ASP A 647 9.36 0.74 0.92
N ILE A 648 8.16 1.02 1.43
CA ILE A 648 7.34 0.05 2.17
C ILE A 648 7.09 -1.22 1.36
N ALA A 649 6.97 -1.09 0.04
CA ALA A 649 6.69 -2.21 -0.85
C ALA A 649 7.90 -3.15 -1.01
N ARG A 650 9.11 -2.61 -0.93
CA ARG A 650 10.37 -3.34 -1.17
C ARG A 650 11.12 -3.69 0.10
N ASP A 651 11.01 -2.85 1.13
CA ASP A 651 11.82 -2.94 2.34
C ASP A 651 11.07 -3.61 3.51
N GLY A 652 10.09 -4.48 3.21
CA GLY A 652 9.24 -5.13 4.20
C GLY A 652 10.00 -5.95 5.25
N GLN A 653 11.11 -6.62 4.87
CA GLN A 653 11.96 -7.34 5.81
C GLN A 653 12.66 -6.39 6.79
N ILE A 654 13.18 -5.27 6.28
CA ILE A 654 13.82 -4.24 7.10
C ILE A 654 12.80 -3.67 8.09
N MET A 655 11.57 -3.43 7.63
CA MET A 655 10.48 -2.92 8.47
C MET A 655 10.12 -3.88 9.61
N THR A 656 10.03 -5.18 9.33
CA THR A 656 9.75 -6.19 10.38
C THR A 656 10.83 -6.16 11.45
N ILE A 657 12.09 -6.16 11.03
CA ILE A 657 13.23 -6.10 11.98
C ILE A 657 13.22 -4.78 12.75
N ALA A 658 12.96 -3.66 12.08
CA ALA A 658 12.88 -2.35 12.72
C ALA A 658 11.78 -2.28 13.78
N ARG A 659 10.62 -2.91 13.53
CA ARG A 659 9.52 -3.01 14.51
C ARG A 659 9.91 -3.87 15.73
N GLU A 660 10.56 -5.00 15.52
CA GLU A 660 11.04 -5.85 16.60
C GLU A 660 12.00 -5.11 17.54
N GLU A 661 12.96 -4.37 16.98
CA GLU A 661 13.90 -3.58 17.78
C GLU A 661 13.23 -2.39 18.47
N ALA A 662 12.28 -1.72 17.79
CA ALA A 662 11.50 -0.64 18.38
C ALA A 662 10.62 -1.15 19.55
N GLN A 663 10.04 -2.36 19.44
CA GLN A 663 9.25 -2.98 20.50
C GLN A 663 10.08 -3.24 21.74
N LYS A 664 11.30 -3.76 21.58
CA LYS A 664 12.23 -3.98 22.71
C LYS A 664 12.49 -2.70 23.50
N ILE A 665 12.63 -1.56 22.81
CA ILE A 665 12.86 -0.26 23.46
C ILE A 665 11.61 0.21 24.21
N ILE A 666 10.42 0.08 23.59
CA ILE A 666 9.16 0.44 24.24
C ILE A 666 8.91 -0.43 25.48
N ASP A 667 9.26 -1.72 25.42
CA ASP A 667 9.12 -2.64 26.56
C ASP A 667 10.10 -2.30 27.69
N ALA A 668 11.33 -1.87 27.35
CA ALA A 668 12.36 -1.46 28.31
C ALA A 668 12.09 -0.06 28.90
N ASP A 669 11.58 0.89 28.12
CA ASP A 669 11.25 2.26 28.54
C ASP A 669 9.85 2.69 28.07
N PRO A 670 8.79 2.15 28.69
CA PRO A 670 7.40 2.47 28.30
C PRO A 670 7.02 3.93 28.52
N THR A 671 7.79 4.67 29.33
CA THR A 671 7.55 6.08 29.65
C THR A 671 8.32 7.04 28.73
N CYS A 672 9.24 6.53 27.94
CA CYS A 672 10.11 7.32 27.05
C CYS A 672 10.94 8.39 27.81
N THR A 673 11.40 8.06 29.02
CA THR A 673 12.09 8.98 29.95
C THR A 673 13.48 8.52 30.33
N SER A 674 13.88 7.31 30.00
CA SER A 674 15.19 6.76 30.34
C SER A 674 16.32 7.61 29.74
N SER A 675 17.33 7.89 30.58
CA SER A 675 18.55 8.59 30.14
C SER A 675 19.37 7.78 29.15
N GLU A 676 19.29 6.44 29.21
CA GLU A 676 19.95 5.52 28.27
C GLU A 676 19.50 5.78 26.81
N TYR A 677 18.23 6.11 26.60
CA TYR A 677 17.66 6.37 25.28
C TYR A 677 17.43 7.87 24.99
N ALA A 678 18.08 8.76 25.72
CA ALA A 678 17.84 10.21 25.62
C ALA A 678 18.07 10.78 24.22
N LEU A 679 19.11 10.34 23.50
CA LEU A 679 19.40 10.76 22.13
C LEU A 679 18.33 10.27 21.15
N LEU A 680 17.89 9.03 21.33
CA LEU A 680 16.83 8.43 20.51
C LEU A 680 15.49 9.18 20.69
N TRP A 681 15.08 9.46 21.93
CA TRP A 681 13.85 10.21 22.21
C TRP A 681 13.93 11.67 21.75
N ARG A 682 15.13 12.29 21.81
CA ARG A 682 15.34 13.62 21.22
C ARG A 682 15.14 13.59 19.73
N ARG A 683 15.76 12.65 19.01
CA ARG A 683 15.63 12.52 17.56
C ARG A 683 14.17 12.27 17.16
N LEU A 684 13.45 11.41 17.88
CA LEU A 684 12.04 11.16 17.63
C LEU A 684 11.19 12.44 17.76
N ARG A 685 11.48 13.30 18.75
CA ARG A 685 10.80 14.60 18.89
C ARG A 685 11.10 15.54 17.73
N GLU A 686 12.36 15.67 17.32
CA GLU A 686 12.77 16.49 16.17
C GLU A 686 12.04 16.08 14.90
N LEU A 687 11.94 14.76 14.64
CA LEU A 687 11.23 14.23 13.47
C LEU A 687 9.72 14.53 13.49
N ARG A 688 9.11 14.61 14.66
CA ARG A 688 7.69 14.97 14.82
C ARG A 688 7.42 16.45 14.56
N ASP A 689 8.31 17.31 15.02
CA ASP A 689 8.14 18.77 14.92
C ASP A 689 8.37 19.26 13.48
N THR A 690 9.09 18.51 12.68
CA THR A 690 9.42 18.85 11.28
C THR A 690 8.43 18.29 10.24
N ASN A 691 7.75 17.20 10.50
CA ASN A 691 6.87 16.55 9.52
C ASN A 691 5.63 15.92 10.17
N VAL A 692 4.50 16.18 9.52
CA VAL A 692 3.24 15.42 9.55
C VAL A 692 2.71 15.03 10.93
N ASN A 693 1.48 15.39 11.14
CA ASN A 693 0.67 15.04 12.29
C ASN A 693 0.44 13.50 12.39
N TRP A 694 1.48 12.77 12.78
CA TRP A 694 1.45 11.31 13.03
C TRP A 694 0.39 10.90 14.07
N ALA A 695 -0.12 11.88 14.84
CA ALA A 695 -1.21 11.67 15.79
C ALA A 695 -2.59 11.56 15.12
N ALA A 696 -2.73 11.93 13.84
CA ALA A 696 -3.97 11.78 13.09
C ALA A 696 -4.15 10.34 12.53
N ILE A 697 -3.20 9.45 12.79
CA ILE A 697 -3.16 8.06 12.32
C ILE A 697 -3.95 7.11 13.22
N SER A 698 -4.33 7.56 14.40
CA SER A 698 -5.03 6.75 15.41
C SER A 698 -6.52 7.00 15.45
#